data_5a6af4464d5e026e9196520c91dfdee4
#
_entry.id   5a6af4464d5e026e9196520c91dfdee4
#
_cell.length_a   1.000
_cell.length_b   1.000
_cell.length_c   1.000
_cell.angle_alpha   90.00
_cell.angle_beta   90.00
_cell.angle_gamma   90.00
#
_symmetry.space_group_name_H-M   'P 1'
#
loop_
_entity.id
_entity.type
_entity.pdbx_description
1 polymer ?
#
loop_
_entity_poly.entity_id
_entity_poly.type
_entity_poly.pdbx_seq_one_letter_code
_entity_poly.pdbx_strand_id
1 'polypeptide(L)'
;KRTEFYSCPPQSIYPEEWLEQLAIHEYRHVVQVSKMKQGFTKVLSWVLGEQATGGVLGLYIPSWFLEGDAVSTETALSNSGRGRTSEFENILRAQLLEKGIFSYDKAVLGSYRTFVPDQYELGYPLVAQARKTYGPQIWNTALDRTARLPFMIVPFSSGIHKVTGLYKVKFYKKMLSDLTDQWTIQDKENVYTSFSRVSRQDDKNHPVYIHPVFLNDSVIIAQKESMNDPDCIVMIERKTGKEKKIITLGTTQDQSISVGGNYIVWSEVKPDPRWQNRDYSVIRIRDLRKGDTKNLTVRSRYFAPVISPDAKHIATVKIDPQNHCSIEILELHNGKIIKNFQLAKNALCLKPAWSSNGQMLVFVIMNEKGKSIAGLNIFTGKLNYYIPFSFTEISGPVFYSPGYIVYTADYSGIENIYAVDTMSGKIFQVTSSRFYSKDPCLSADLKTMIYSDYASGGLNVVETNIDPSRWIPIEKINDNSIKLYNPLIQQEQANIQDSVNLRRIYKMFQSDSCNIVNDTIKGKIFTSKKYNKFLHLFNPHSWEPLTANVDNLTVSPGVSILSQNILGNMFANVGWEYNTNESTGKVFANFSYQALYPVFDLGFSLGNRAAYYYITKNESARFTWQEMNLSLHTSIPWNFSQGKYIRFLTPSIGTTIIDVTHNQSTPNQLATGLITSIDYQVSFSQYLQSSAKDMFPRLGQTFDLNFSNTPFPGNQLGNIFAMQTNLYFPGIFEHQGIWAYGGYQLYHYKYDMIYSYASIINFPRGYNGLIDEQVVSASFNYKLPLFYPDLSLGSVIYLKRFKLNLFFDWAQGWTEKQVNIYQSAGAEVTADLHLLRFLYPLNLGIRATYFPFTYSWGWELLYSINL
;
A
#
# COMPACT_ATOMS: atom_id res chain seq x y z
N LYS A 1 14.29 -15.04 -4.20
CA LYS A 1 13.60 -14.58 -2.98
C LYS A 1 14.42 -13.47 -2.37
N ARG A 2 13.80 -12.34 -2.12
CA ARG A 2 14.40 -11.13 -1.61
C ARG A 2 13.54 -10.59 -0.49
N THR A 3 14.15 -10.24 0.63
CA THR A 3 13.53 -9.49 1.71
C THR A 3 14.13 -8.08 1.70
N GLU A 4 13.27 -7.07 1.75
CA GLU A 4 13.68 -5.67 1.79
C GLU A 4 13.35 -5.09 3.16
N PHE A 5 14.29 -4.31 3.71
CA PHE A 5 14.10 -3.61 4.97
C PHE A 5 14.18 -2.10 4.72
N TYR A 6 13.34 -1.36 5.38
CA TYR A 6 13.45 0.09 5.39
C TYR A 6 14.76 0.51 6.06
N SER A 7 15.38 1.55 5.56
CA SER A 7 16.65 2.05 6.11
C SER A 7 16.47 3.04 7.26
N CYS A 8 15.24 3.34 7.66
CA CYS A 8 14.91 4.31 8.68
C CYS A 8 13.79 3.76 9.57
N PRO A 9 13.94 3.78 10.91
CA PRO A 9 12.88 3.37 11.82
C PRO A 9 11.65 4.27 11.65
N PRO A 10 10.43 3.68 11.66
CA PRO A 10 9.19 4.46 11.65
C PRO A 10 9.01 5.20 12.97
N GLN A 11 8.21 6.27 12.97
CA GLN A 11 7.86 7.01 14.19
C GLN A 11 6.74 6.36 15.02
N SER A 12 6.00 5.43 14.42
CA SER A 12 4.98 4.59 15.05
C SER A 12 5.51 3.19 15.32
N ILE A 13 6.63 3.10 16.07
CA ILE A 13 7.29 1.84 16.37
C ILE A 13 6.74 1.25 17.67
N TYR A 14 6.63 -0.08 17.73
CA TYR A 14 6.32 -0.83 18.94
C TYR A 14 7.53 -0.83 19.90
N PRO A 15 7.35 -1.20 21.20
CA PRO A 15 8.43 -1.14 22.20
C PRO A 15 9.51 -2.20 22.00
N GLU A 16 9.96 -2.42 20.79
CA GLU A 16 11.00 -3.38 20.42
C GLU A 16 11.80 -2.90 19.22
N GLU A 17 12.99 -3.44 18.99
CA GLU A 17 13.79 -3.08 17.84
C GLU A 17 13.06 -3.45 16.55
N TRP A 18 12.75 -2.44 15.73
CA TRP A 18 11.92 -2.55 14.54
C TRP A 18 12.47 -3.52 13.48
N LEU A 19 13.82 -3.60 13.33
CA LEU A 19 14.45 -4.53 12.39
C LEU A 19 14.28 -5.99 12.84
N GLU A 20 14.38 -6.26 14.15
CA GLU A 20 14.19 -7.60 14.70
C GLU A 20 12.75 -8.05 14.52
N GLN A 21 11.80 -7.21 14.88
CA GLN A 21 10.38 -7.49 14.71
C GLN A 21 10.05 -7.75 13.23
N LEU A 22 10.50 -6.87 12.32
CA LEU A 22 10.27 -7.02 10.89
C LEU A 22 10.94 -8.29 10.34
N ALA A 23 12.18 -8.60 10.79
CA ALA A 23 12.87 -9.80 10.37
C ALA A 23 12.13 -11.08 10.77
N ILE A 24 11.58 -11.16 11.99
CA ILE A 24 10.78 -12.31 12.44
C ILE A 24 9.52 -12.44 11.59
N HIS A 25 8.83 -11.34 11.34
CA HIS A 25 7.62 -11.31 10.51
C HIS A 25 7.90 -11.80 9.08
N GLU A 26 8.84 -11.20 8.39
CA GLU A 26 9.18 -11.54 7.01
C GLU A 26 9.75 -12.96 6.88
N TYR A 27 10.53 -13.39 7.87
CA TYR A 27 11.04 -14.77 7.87
C TYR A 27 9.92 -15.79 8.01
N ARG A 28 8.83 -15.46 8.73
CA ARG A 28 7.66 -16.34 8.79
C ARG A 28 7.04 -16.56 7.41
N HIS A 29 6.98 -15.57 6.55
CA HIS A 29 6.53 -15.74 5.17
C HIS A 29 7.47 -16.67 4.37
N VAL A 30 8.78 -16.60 4.59
CA VAL A 30 9.72 -17.56 3.99
C VAL A 30 9.41 -19.00 4.43
N VAL A 31 9.10 -19.20 5.72
CA VAL A 31 8.71 -20.51 6.27
C VAL A 31 7.38 -21.00 5.65
N GLN A 32 6.38 -20.13 5.54
CA GLN A 32 5.09 -20.46 4.91
C GLN A 32 5.27 -20.91 3.45
N VAL A 33 6.03 -20.18 2.64
CA VAL A 33 6.34 -20.57 1.25
C VAL A 33 7.13 -21.89 1.20
N SER A 34 8.10 -22.08 2.11
CA SER A 34 8.87 -23.34 2.16
C SER A 34 8.00 -24.53 2.54
N LYS A 35 7.03 -24.33 3.43
CA LYS A 35 6.06 -25.34 3.83
C LYS A 35 5.18 -25.79 2.67
N MET A 36 4.94 -24.93 1.67
CA MET A 36 4.17 -25.28 0.47
C MET A 36 4.95 -26.18 -0.51
N LYS A 37 6.29 -26.26 -0.42
CA LYS A 37 7.12 -27.09 -1.31
C LYS A 37 7.10 -28.56 -0.90
N GLN A 38 5.92 -29.18 -0.84
CA GLN A 38 5.74 -30.59 -0.53
C GLN A 38 4.60 -31.21 -1.35
N GLY A 39 4.53 -32.55 -1.37
CA GLY A 39 3.50 -33.29 -2.07
C GLY A 39 3.36 -32.89 -3.54
N PHE A 40 2.15 -32.73 -4.03
CA PHE A 40 1.89 -32.43 -5.44
C PHE A 40 2.32 -31.00 -5.83
N THR A 41 2.25 -30.03 -4.93
CA THR A 41 2.76 -28.67 -5.20
C THR A 41 4.26 -28.68 -5.48
N LYS A 42 5.04 -29.58 -4.84
CA LYS A 42 6.46 -29.77 -5.19
C LYS A 42 6.61 -30.29 -6.62
N VAL A 43 5.80 -31.24 -7.05
CA VAL A 43 5.81 -31.74 -8.44
C VAL A 43 5.43 -30.62 -9.41
N LEU A 44 4.36 -29.85 -9.10
CA LEU A 44 3.98 -28.69 -9.91
C LEU A 44 5.14 -27.68 -10.03
N SER A 45 5.90 -27.47 -8.95
CA SER A 45 7.03 -26.54 -8.99
C SER A 45 8.20 -27.04 -9.86
N TRP A 46 8.33 -28.33 -10.09
CA TRP A 46 9.30 -28.89 -11.04
C TRP A 46 8.86 -28.74 -12.50
N VAL A 47 7.54 -28.88 -12.74
CA VAL A 47 6.96 -28.85 -14.09
C VAL A 47 6.60 -27.43 -14.54
N LEU A 48 6.07 -26.61 -13.63
CA LEU A 48 5.57 -25.25 -13.90
C LEU A 48 6.43 -24.14 -13.29
N GLY A 49 7.62 -24.46 -12.77
CA GLY A 49 8.51 -23.50 -12.13
C GLY A 49 8.12 -23.11 -10.71
N GLU A 50 8.94 -22.29 -10.08
CA GLU A 50 8.69 -21.83 -8.68
C GLU A 50 7.42 -21.02 -8.52
N GLN A 51 6.95 -20.39 -9.56
CA GLN A 51 5.70 -19.62 -9.58
C GLN A 51 4.47 -20.47 -9.25
N ALA A 52 4.51 -21.77 -9.58
CA ALA A 52 3.42 -22.68 -9.19
C ALA A 52 3.21 -22.75 -7.67
N THR A 53 4.29 -22.67 -6.88
CA THR A 53 4.18 -22.62 -5.42
C THR A 53 3.48 -21.35 -4.95
N GLY A 54 3.83 -20.20 -5.55
CA GLY A 54 3.16 -18.92 -5.32
C GLY A 54 1.69 -18.94 -5.74
N GLY A 55 1.42 -19.55 -6.90
CA GLY A 55 0.05 -19.71 -7.41
C GLY A 55 -0.84 -20.53 -6.48
N VAL A 56 -0.35 -21.69 -5.99
CA VAL A 56 -1.10 -22.52 -5.02
C VAL A 56 -1.32 -21.77 -3.69
N LEU A 57 -0.30 -21.03 -3.23
CA LEU A 57 -0.41 -20.21 -2.02
C LEU A 57 -1.47 -19.10 -2.19
N GLY A 58 -1.37 -18.31 -3.25
CA GLY A 58 -2.29 -17.19 -3.51
C GLY A 58 -3.73 -17.63 -3.83
N LEU A 59 -3.92 -18.82 -4.44
CA LEU A 59 -5.24 -19.32 -4.79
C LEU A 59 -6.02 -19.90 -3.58
N TYR A 60 -5.34 -20.59 -2.66
CA TYR A 60 -6.00 -21.37 -1.63
C TYR A 60 -5.86 -20.84 -0.22
N ILE A 61 -4.76 -20.14 0.08
CA ILE A 61 -4.47 -19.67 1.44
C ILE A 61 -4.94 -18.22 1.59
N PRO A 62 -5.87 -17.96 2.53
CA PRO A 62 -6.37 -16.60 2.72
C PRO A 62 -5.29 -15.68 3.31
N SER A 63 -5.28 -14.40 2.88
CA SER A 63 -4.36 -13.38 3.37
C SER A 63 -4.41 -13.20 4.89
N TRP A 64 -5.62 -13.26 5.48
CA TRP A 64 -5.76 -13.18 6.94
C TRP A 64 -4.99 -14.27 7.70
N PHE A 65 -4.83 -15.47 7.09
CA PHE A 65 -4.02 -16.52 7.70
C PHE A 65 -2.53 -16.22 7.54
N LEU A 66 -2.07 -15.82 6.34
CA LEU A 66 -0.65 -15.54 6.10
C LEU A 66 -0.15 -14.45 7.05
N GLU A 67 -0.88 -13.34 7.13
CA GLU A 67 -0.50 -12.22 7.97
C GLU A 67 -0.76 -12.48 9.46
N GLY A 68 -1.89 -13.08 9.79
CA GLY A 68 -2.20 -13.44 11.18
C GLY A 68 -1.24 -14.44 11.80
N ASP A 69 -0.71 -15.38 11.02
CA ASP A 69 0.31 -16.33 11.45
C ASP A 69 1.69 -15.66 11.61
N ALA A 70 2.01 -14.69 10.74
CA ALA A 70 3.23 -13.89 10.87
C ALA A 70 3.18 -12.98 12.11
N VAL A 71 2.05 -12.29 12.36
CA VAL A 71 1.83 -11.50 13.59
C VAL A 71 1.86 -12.39 14.85
N SER A 72 1.26 -13.58 14.78
CA SER A 72 1.32 -14.55 15.90
C SER A 72 2.76 -14.96 16.22
N THR A 73 3.60 -15.12 15.19
CA THR A 73 5.00 -15.53 15.34
C THR A 73 5.85 -14.39 15.91
N GLU A 74 5.74 -13.17 15.36
CA GLU A 74 6.47 -12.01 15.89
C GLU A 74 6.09 -11.75 17.38
N THR A 75 4.81 -11.88 17.72
CA THR A 75 4.29 -11.68 19.06
C THR A 75 4.77 -12.75 20.05
N ALA A 76 4.88 -14.02 19.61
CA ALA A 76 5.30 -15.12 20.45
C ALA A 76 6.81 -15.15 20.70
N LEU A 77 7.62 -14.74 19.71
CA LEU A 77 9.09 -14.82 19.74
C LEU A 77 9.77 -13.52 20.15
N SER A 78 9.02 -12.47 20.48
CA SER A 78 9.54 -11.18 20.92
C SER A 78 8.96 -10.75 22.26
N ASN A 79 9.50 -9.67 22.85
CA ASN A 79 8.99 -9.08 24.09
C ASN A 79 7.81 -8.15 23.85
N SER A 80 7.54 -7.78 22.60
CA SER A 80 6.47 -6.90 22.16
C SER A 80 5.68 -7.54 20.98
N GLY A 81 5.59 -6.89 19.86
CA GLY A 81 4.85 -7.33 18.69
C GLY A 81 3.40 -6.84 18.68
N ARG A 82 2.83 -6.77 17.48
CA ARG A 82 1.49 -6.19 17.27
C ARG A 82 0.40 -6.86 18.09
N GLY A 83 0.46 -8.16 18.25
CA GLY A 83 -0.54 -8.91 19.01
C GLY A 83 -0.50 -8.71 20.53
N ARG A 84 0.43 -7.91 21.06
CA ARG A 84 0.46 -7.50 22.48
C ARG A 84 -0.09 -6.10 22.68
N THR A 85 -0.31 -5.32 21.60
CA THR A 85 -0.86 -3.97 21.70
C THR A 85 -2.38 -4.01 21.64
N SER A 86 -3.00 -3.23 22.48
CA SER A 86 -4.46 -3.22 22.61
C SER A 86 -5.17 -2.58 21.43
N GLU A 87 -4.59 -1.55 20.78
CA GLU A 87 -5.15 -0.92 19.59
C GLU A 87 -5.39 -1.94 18.49
N PHE A 88 -4.42 -2.84 18.27
CA PHE A 88 -4.48 -3.85 17.21
C PHE A 88 -5.65 -4.85 17.37
N GLU A 89 -5.97 -5.23 18.60
CA GLU A 89 -7.08 -6.13 18.92
C GLU A 89 -8.43 -5.40 18.95
N ASN A 90 -8.44 -4.16 19.42
CA ASN A 90 -9.67 -3.43 19.73
C ASN A 90 -10.46 -2.99 18.47
N ILE A 91 -9.83 -2.89 17.31
CA ILE A 91 -10.52 -2.58 16.05
C ILE A 91 -11.53 -3.70 15.72
N LEU A 92 -11.09 -4.97 15.77
CA LEU A 92 -11.98 -6.12 15.56
C LEU A 92 -12.99 -6.25 16.71
N ARG A 93 -12.56 -6.06 17.96
CA ARG A 93 -13.41 -6.10 19.14
C ARG A 93 -14.58 -5.12 19.04
N ALA A 94 -14.30 -3.87 18.65
CA ALA A 94 -15.33 -2.86 18.46
C ALA A 94 -16.34 -3.25 17.37
N GLN A 95 -15.85 -3.77 16.23
CA GLN A 95 -16.74 -4.23 15.16
C GLN A 95 -17.62 -5.38 15.64
N LEU A 96 -17.09 -6.35 16.38
CA LEU A 96 -17.88 -7.50 16.84
C LEU A 96 -18.93 -7.11 17.88
N LEU A 97 -18.58 -6.26 18.85
CA LEU A 97 -19.49 -5.85 19.91
C LEU A 97 -20.60 -4.88 19.45
N GLU A 98 -20.32 -4.04 18.45
CA GLU A 98 -21.26 -3.01 18.01
C GLU A 98 -21.97 -3.31 16.68
N LYS A 99 -21.31 -4.04 15.76
CA LYS A 99 -21.86 -4.35 14.41
C LYS A 99 -22.06 -5.85 14.19
N GLY A 100 -21.58 -6.68 15.12
CA GLY A 100 -21.66 -8.14 15.02
C GLY A 100 -20.68 -8.76 14.02
N ILE A 101 -20.82 -10.07 13.77
CA ILE A 101 -19.98 -10.83 12.89
C ILE A 101 -20.38 -10.58 11.43
N PHE A 102 -19.49 -10.02 10.63
CA PHE A 102 -19.70 -9.87 9.19
C PHE A 102 -19.66 -11.24 8.46
N SER A 103 -20.25 -11.30 7.26
CA SER A 103 -20.07 -12.47 6.41
C SER A 103 -18.58 -12.70 6.12
N TYR A 104 -18.18 -13.96 5.95
CA TYR A 104 -16.78 -14.31 5.68
C TYR A 104 -16.23 -13.53 4.49
N ASP A 105 -17.00 -13.44 3.40
CA ASP A 105 -16.56 -12.78 2.17
C ASP A 105 -16.38 -11.27 2.38
N LYS A 106 -17.32 -10.61 3.08
CA LYS A 106 -17.19 -9.20 3.45
C LYS A 106 -15.97 -8.94 4.33
N ALA A 107 -15.75 -9.79 5.33
CA ALA A 107 -14.62 -9.64 6.27
C ALA A 107 -13.26 -9.81 5.59
N VAL A 108 -13.16 -10.70 4.58
CA VAL A 108 -11.89 -11.04 3.93
C VAL A 108 -11.62 -10.22 2.68
N LEU A 109 -12.67 -9.89 1.92
CA LEU A 109 -12.54 -9.21 0.62
C LEU A 109 -12.86 -7.70 0.69
N GLY A 110 -13.25 -7.22 1.88
CA GLY A 110 -13.55 -5.81 2.15
C GLY A 110 -14.89 -5.33 1.60
N SER A 111 -15.22 -4.07 1.86
CA SER A 111 -16.46 -3.43 1.44
C SER A 111 -16.22 -1.96 1.10
N TYR A 112 -16.94 -1.43 0.10
CA TYR A 112 -17.02 0.00 -0.15
C TYR A 112 -18.09 0.70 0.70
N ARG A 113 -19.00 -0.07 1.29
CA ARG A 113 -20.12 0.44 2.06
C ARG A 113 -19.79 0.65 3.54
N THR A 114 -18.98 -0.23 4.11
CA THR A 114 -18.71 -0.27 5.55
C THR A 114 -17.24 -0.55 5.77
N PHE A 115 -16.61 0.12 6.72
CA PHE A 115 -15.28 -0.22 7.15
C PHE A 115 -15.21 -1.68 7.65
N VAL A 116 -14.16 -2.36 7.28
CA VAL A 116 -13.86 -3.76 7.66
C VAL A 116 -12.43 -3.78 8.16
N PRO A 117 -12.15 -4.37 9.34
CA PRO A 117 -10.80 -4.60 9.81
C PRO A 117 -9.95 -5.30 8.74
N ASP A 118 -8.69 -4.96 8.68
CA ASP A 118 -7.81 -5.49 7.65
C ASP A 118 -7.41 -6.96 7.90
N GLN A 119 -6.58 -7.50 7.01
CA GLN A 119 -6.13 -8.88 7.09
C GLN A 119 -5.24 -9.18 8.31
N TYR A 120 -4.58 -8.18 8.89
CA TYR A 120 -3.76 -8.31 10.08
C TYR A 120 -4.63 -8.33 11.34
N GLU A 121 -5.53 -7.35 11.46
CA GLU A 121 -6.44 -7.16 12.59
C GLU A 121 -7.46 -8.30 12.71
N LEU A 122 -7.95 -8.82 11.57
CA LEU A 122 -8.79 -10.02 11.52
C LEU A 122 -7.97 -11.29 11.75
N GLY A 123 -6.77 -11.37 11.15
CA GLY A 123 -5.98 -12.59 11.05
C GLY A 123 -5.38 -13.04 12.37
N TYR A 124 -4.75 -12.12 13.10
CA TYR A 124 -4.10 -12.46 14.37
C TYR A 124 -5.06 -13.06 15.41
N PRO A 125 -6.21 -12.43 15.74
CA PRO A 125 -7.14 -13.02 16.69
C PRO A 125 -7.70 -14.37 16.23
N LEU A 126 -7.96 -14.56 14.94
CA LEU A 126 -8.42 -15.85 14.40
C LEU A 126 -7.35 -16.95 14.53
N VAL A 127 -6.10 -16.64 14.19
CA VAL A 127 -4.98 -17.58 14.26
C VAL A 127 -4.66 -17.93 15.71
N ALA A 128 -4.59 -16.93 16.58
CA ALA A 128 -4.26 -17.10 17.98
C ALA A 128 -5.38 -17.85 18.75
N GLN A 129 -6.64 -17.47 18.54
CA GLN A 129 -7.79 -18.16 19.16
C GLN A 129 -7.89 -19.60 18.69
N ALA A 130 -7.62 -19.89 17.43
CA ALA A 130 -7.59 -21.26 16.93
C ALA A 130 -6.47 -22.10 17.56
N ARG A 131 -5.27 -21.54 17.70
CA ARG A 131 -4.15 -22.20 18.39
C ARG A 131 -4.46 -22.42 19.86
N LYS A 132 -5.12 -21.48 20.52
CA LYS A 132 -5.58 -21.62 21.92
C LYS A 132 -6.59 -22.77 22.05
N THR A 133 -7.52 -22.91 21.10
CA THR A 133 -8.64 -23.86 21.18
C THR A 133 -8.27 -25.26 20.67
N TYR A 134 -7.51 -25.37 19.58
CA TYR A 134 -7.23 -26.63 18.87
C TYR A 134 -5.76 -27.01 18.85
N GLY A 135 -4.89 -26.20 19.46
CA GLY A 135 -3.44 -26.41 19.46
C GLY A 135 -2.74 -25.99 18.17
N PRO A 136 -1.37 -26.01 18.17
CA PRO A 136 -0.56 -25.49 17.06
C PRO A 136 -0.68 -26.31 15.76
N GLN A 137 -1.14 -27.58 15.85
CA GLN A 137 -1.20 -28.50 14.70
C GLN A 137 -2.29 -28.16 13.68
N ILE A 138 -3.27 -27.31 14.04
CA ILE A 138 -4.36 -26.93 13.12
C ILE A 138 -3.81 -26.33 11.83
N TRP A 139 -2.87 -25.40 11.93
CA TRP A 139 -2.30 -24.70 10.79
C TRP A 139 -1.33 -25.55 9.98
N ASN A 140 -0.53 -26.38 10.66
CA ASN A 140 0.31 -27.36 9.99
C ASN A 140 -0.53 -28.31 9.12
N THR A 141 -1.63 -28.83 9.67
CA THR A 141 -2.53 -29.72 8.95
C THR A 141 -3.20 -29.04 7.76
N ALA A 142 -3.62 -27.76 7.93
CA ALA A 142 -4.23 -26.99 6.85
C ALA A 142 -3.25 -26.73 5.70
N LEU A 143 -2.02 -26.34 6.00
CA LEU A 143 -0.97 -26.10 5.01
C LEU A 143 -0.52 -27.39 4.32
N ASP A 144 -0.27 -28.47 5.08
CA ASP A 144 0.12 -29.77 4.52
C ASP A 144 -0.91 -30.32 3.55
N ARG A 145 -2.20 -30.17 3.89
CA ARG A 145 -3.27 -30.64 3.01
C ARG A 145 -3.34 -29.79 1.74
N THR A 146 -3.17 -28.48 1.85
CA THR A 146 -3.14 -27.57 0.70
C THR A 146 -1.96 -27.91 -0.23
N ALA A 147 -0.78 -28.08 0.32
CA ALA A 147 0.41 -28.37 -0.46
C ALA A 147 0.38 -29.75 -1.13
N ARG A 148 -0.14 -30.76 -0.42
CA ARG A 148 -0.20 -32.15 -0.96
C ARG A 148 -1.31 -32.38 -1.96
N LEU A 149 -2.43 -31.67 -1.82
CA LEU A 149 -3.65 -31.90 -2.61
C LEU A 149 -4.20 -30.61 -3.22
N PRO A 150 -3.41 -29.84 -3.98
CA PRO A 150 -3.85 -28.55 -4.55
C PRO A 150 -4.93 -28.69 -5.63
N PHE A 151 -5.18 -29.90 -6.14
CA PHE A 151 -6.26 -30.18 -7.08
C PHE A 151 -7.65 -30.29 -6.42
N MET A 152 -7.73 -30.31 -5.09
CA MET A 152 -9.01 -30.20 -4.39
C MET A 152 -9.58 -28.79 -4.53
N ILE A 153 -10.91 -28.68 -4.58
CA ILE A 153 -11.57 -27.35 -4.71
C ILE A 153 -11.30 -26.46 -3.49
N VAL A 154 -11.20 -27.01 -2.28
CA VAL A 154 -11.03 -26.25 -1.03
C VAL A 154 -10.02 -26.92 -0.07
N PRO A 155 -8.75 -27.11 -0.48
CA PRO A 155 -7.80 -27.92 0.29
C PRO A 155 -7.50 -27.34 1.67
N PHE A 156 -7.32 -26.03 1.79
CA PHE A 156 -7.09 -25.33 3.07
C PHE A 156 -8.27 -25.50 4.03
N SER A 157 -9.49 -25.29 3.53
CA SER A 157 -10.72 -25.48 4.31
C SER A 157 -10.91 -26.94 4.76
N SER A 158 -10.55 -27.91 3.90
CA SER A 158 -10.55 -29.34 4.23
C SER A 158 -9.51 -29.69 5.30
N GLY A 159 -8.36 -29.00 5.31
CA GLY A 159 -7.35 -29.17 6.35
C GLY A 159 -7.83 -28.69 7.72
N ILE A 160 -8.49 -27.53 7.78
CA ILE A 160 -9.16 -27.04 8.99
C ILE A 160 -10.21 -28.03 9.47
N HIS A 161 -11.06 -28.51 8.56
CA HIS A 161 -12.13 -29.49 8.88
C HIS A 161 -11.58 -30.78 9.52
N LYS A 162 -10.43 -31.25 9.07
CA LYS A 162 -9.80 -32.47 9.61
C LYS A 162 -9.48 -32.35 11.11
N VAL A 163 -9.16 -31.17 11.59
CA VAL A 163 -8.79 -30.94 13.01
C VAL A 163 -10.00 -30.50 13.83
N THR A 164 -10.86 -29.65 13.26
CA THR A 164 -11.92 -28.96 14.00
C THR A 164 -13.33 -29.54 13.78
N GLY A 165 -13.52 -30.37 12.75
CA GLY A 165 -14.84 -30.76 12.26
C GLY A 165 -15.61 -29.67 11.51
N LEU A 166 -15.02 -28.47 11.34
CA LEU A 166 -15.66 -27.30 10.75
C LEU A 166 -14.95 -26.88 9.46
N TYR A 167 -15.70 -26.60 8.40
CA TYR A 167 -15.17 -25.93 7.22
C TYR A 167 -14.93 -24.45 7.47
N LYS A 168 -14.01 -23.82 6.70
CA LYS A 168 -13.47 -22.46 6.89
C LYS A 168 -14.49 -21.40 7.30
N VAL A 169 -15.66 -21.32 6.67
CA VAL A 169 -16.70 -20.32 6.97
C VAL A 169 -17.36 -20.57 8.33
N LYS A 170 -17.68 -21.84 8.65
CA LYS A 170 -18.24 -22.19 9.97
C LYS A 170 -17.20 -22.03 11.07
N PHE A 171 -15.96 -22.41 10.78
CA PHE A 171 -14.82 -22.21 11.67
C PHE A 171 -14.63 -20.70 11.99
N TYR A 172 -14.60 -19.83 10.98
CA TYR A 172 -14.52 -18.38 11.15
C TYR A 172 -15.63 -17.87 12.09
N LYS A 173 -16.88 -18.24 11.84
CA LYS A 173 -18.00 -17.82 12.69
C LYS A 173 -17.85 -18.31 14.14
N LYS A 174 -17.42 -19.56 14.34
CA LYS A 174 -17.21 -20.12 15.66
C LYS A 174 -16.11 -19.37 16.43
N MET A 175 -14.95 -19.12 15.81
CA MET A 175 -13.84 -18.41 16.45
C MET A 175 -14.23 -16.98 16.84
N LEU A 176 -14.92 -16.26 15.95
CA LEU A 176 -15.37 -14.89 16.25
C LEU A 176 -16.50 -14.87 17.30
N SER A 177 -17.40 -15.86 17.30
CA SER A 177 -18.40 -15.99 18.37
C SER A 177 -17.72 -16.17 19.74
N ASP A 178 -16.74 -17.07 19.82
CA ASP A 178 -16.01 -17.33 21.07
C ASP A 178 -15.26 -16.08 21.58
N LEU A 179 -14.69 -15.30 20.66
CA LEU A 179 -14.07 -14.02 20.99
C LEU A 179 -15.10 -12.98 21.44
N THR A 180 -16.25 -12.90 20.75
CA THR A 180 -17.34 -11.98 21.11
C THR A 180 -17.85 -12.26 22.52
N ASP A 181 -18.02 -13.54 22.90
CA ASP A 181 -18.47 -13.94 24.23
C ASP A 181 -17.45 -13.50 25.30
N GLN A 182 -16.15 -13.73 25.06
CA GLN A 182 -15.08 -13.31 25.96
C GLN A 182 -15.04 -11.78 26.14
N TRP A 183 -15.11 -11.03 25.04
CA TRP A 183 -15.09 -9.57 25.07
C TRP A 183 -16.38 -8.97 25.65
N THR A 184 -17.52 -9.63 25.48
CA THR A 184 -18.78 -9.20 26.11
C THR A 184 -18.72 -9.31 27.63
N ILE A 185 -18.08 -10.33 28.16
CA ILE A 185 -17.86 -10.46 29.61
C ILE A 185 -16.96 -9.34 30.11
N GLN A 186 -15.82 -9.12 29.42
CA GLN A 186 -14.86 -8.06 29.75
C GLN A 186 -15.52 -6.65 29.69
N ASP A 187 -16.39 -6.41 28.69
CA ASP A 187 -17.07 -5.13 28.51
C ASP A 187 -18.00 -4.77 29.67
N LYS A 188 -18.64 -5.79 30.29
CA LYS A 188 -19.57 -5.60 31.41
C LYS A 188 -18.88 -5.30 32.74
N GLU A 189 -17.62 -5.66 32.88
CA GLU A 189 -16.84 -5.48 34.13
C GLU A 189 -16.21 -4.09 34.24
N ASN A 190 -16.18 -3.33 33.16
CA ASN A 190 -15.48 -2.05 33.07
C ASN A 190 -16.43 -0.87 33.31
N VAL A 191 -15.92 0.15 34.01
CA VAL A 191 -16.56 1.46 34.17
C VAL A 191 -15.84 2.44 33.24
N TYR A 192 -16.60 3.12 32.38
CA TYR A 192 -16.07 4.01 31.35
C TYR A 192 -16.15 5.48 31.75
N THR A 193 -15.15 6.25 31.28
CA THR A 193 -15.14 7.70 31.43
C THR A 193 -16.22 8.33 30.58
N SER A 194 -17.06 9.19 31.14
CA SER A 194 -17.99 9.99 30.38
C SER A 194 -17.28 11.11 29.64
N PHE A 195 -17.64 11.31 28.38
CA PHE A 195 -17.11 12.37 27.53
C PHE A 195 -18.21 13.02 26.69
N SER A 196 -17.92 14.19 26.15
CA SER A 196 -18.74 14.84 25.12
C SER A 196 -18.08 14.69 23.76
N ARG A 197 -18.82 14.24 22.74
CA ARG A 197 -18.30 14.15 21.37
C ARG A 197 -18.23 15.55 20.76
N VAL A 198 -17.09 15.88 20.17
CA VAL A 198 -16.84 17.14 19.44
C VAL A 198 -17.01 16.94 17.95
N SER A 199 -16.44 15.89 17.38
CA SER A 199 -16.61 15.56 15.96
C SER A 199 -18.02 15.07 15.64
N ARG A 200 -18.49 15.31 14.40
CA ARG A 200 -19.78 14.78 13.96
C ARG A 200 -19.77 13.27 13.88
N GLN A 201 -20.90 12.66 14.16
CA GLN A 201 -21.09 11.23 13.95
C GLN A 201 -21.23 10.94 12.45
N ASP A 202 -20.39 10.06 11.91
CA ASP A 202 -20.44 9.58 10.52
C ASP A 202 -20.06 8.10 10.45
N ASP A 203 -20.91 7.25 10.95
CA ASP A 203 -20.66 5.81 11.04
C ASP A 203 -20.55 5.11 9.66
N LYS A 204 -20.96 5.80 8.58
CA LYS A 204 -20.91 5.26 7.22
C LYS A 204 -19.53 5.37 6.59
N ASN A 205 -18.79 6.42 6.92
CA ASN A 205 -17.52 6.73 6.26
C ASN A 205 -16.31 6.45 7.12
N HIS A 206 -16.53 5.97 8.35
CA HIS A 206 -15.49 5.59 9.32
C HIS A 206 -14.40 6.66 9.43
N PRO A 207 -14.73 7.89 9.87
CA PRO A 207 -13.73 8.92 10.05
C PRO A 207 -12.78 8.55 11.18
N VAL A 208 -11.50 8.76 10.95
CA VAL A 208 -10.41 8.54 11.91
C VAL A 208 -9.74 9.90 12.14
N TYR A 209 -10.03 10.51 13.29
CA TYR A 209 -9.40 11.77 13.70
C TYR A 209 -8.24 11.48 14.64
N ILE A 210 -7.05 11.90 14.25
CA ILE A 210 -5.82 11.75 15.04
C ILE A 210 -5.21 13.11 15.32
N HIS A 211 -4.46 13.20 16.43
CA HIS A 211 -3.78 14.41 16.89
C HIS A 211 -4.69 15.65 16.94
N PRO A 212 -5.82 15.60 17.65
CA PRO A 212 -6.65 16.78 17.86
C PRO A 212 -5.89 17.83 18.71
N VAL A 213 -5.80 19.06 18.21
CA VAL A 213 -5.09 20.16 18.87
C VAL A 213 -5.97 21.39 18.93
N PHE A 214 -6.04 22.05 20.08
CA PHE A 214 -6.70 23.35 20.19
C PHE A 214 -5.98 24.42 19.37
N LEU A 215 -6.66 25.03 18.41
CA LEU A 215 -6.20 26.28 17.81
C LEU A 215 -6.53 27.46 18.73
N ASN A 216 -7.71 27.39 19.36
CA ASN A 216 -8.21 28.27 20.40
C ASN A 216 -9.40 27.56 21.10
N ASP A 217 -10.04 28.23 22.08
CA ASP A 217 -11.15 27.63 22.87
C ASP A 217 -12.35 27.18 22.04
N SER A 218 -12.52 27.69 20.82
CA SER A 218 -13.67 27.44 19.96
C SER A 218 -13.37 26.51 18.78
N VAL A 219 -12.09 26.30 18.47
CA VAL A 219 -11.67 25.61 17.24
C VAL A 219 -10.57 24.58 17.53
N ILE A 220 -10.78 23.37 17.01
CA ILE A 220 -9.85 22.26 17.06
C ILE A 220 -9.36 21.97 15.64
N ILE A 221 -8.08 21.63 15.51
CA ILE A 221 -7.48 21.12 14.29
C ILE A 221 -7.14 19.65 14.51
N ALA A 222 -7.44 18.79 13.51
CA ALA A 222 -7.09 17.38 13.55
C ALA A 222 -6.70 16.89 12.15
N GLN A 223 -5.90 15.83 12.08
CA GLN A 223 -5.76 15.05 10.86
C GLN A 223 -6.97 14.11 10.77
N LYS A 224 -7.53 13.99 9.56
CA LYS A 224 -8.69 13.13 9.28
C LYS A 224 -8.38 12.18 8.13
N GLU A 225 -8.63 10.91 8.37
CA GLU A 225 -8.68 9.85 7.38
C GLU A 225 -10.13 9.36 7.25
N SER A 226 -10.56 8.92 6.07
CA SER A 226 -11.91 8.36 5.90
C SER A 226 -12.03 7.53 4.63
N MET A 227 -13.08 6.73 4.52
CA MET A 227 -13.39 5.99 3.30
C MET A 227 -13.79 6.88 2.12
N ASN A 228 -14.20 8.13 2.38
CA ASN A 228 -14.72 9.06 1.36
C ASN A 228 -13.69 10.04 0.83
N ASP A 229 -12.70 10.39 1.65
CA ASP A 229 -11.72 11.44 1.32
C ASP A 229 -10.29 10.95 1.53
N PRO A 230 -9.35 11.43 0.72
CA PRO A 230 -7.93 11.32 1.04
C PRO A 230 -7.60 12.03 2.34
N ASP A 231 -6.51 11.58 2.99
CA ASP A 231 -6.02 12.15 4.23
C ASP A 231 -5.90 13.66 4.17
N CYS A 232 -6.42 14.33 5.19
CA CYS A 232 -6.48 15.77 5.21
C CYS A 232 -6.37 16.33 6.63
N ILE A 233 -6.02 17.60 6.74
CA ILE A 233 -6.16 18.38 7.96
C ILE A 233 -7.50 19.11 7.92
N VAL A 234 -8.26 18.99 8.99
CA VAL A 234 -9.55 19.65 9.15
C VAL A 234 -9.55 20.59 10.35
N MET A 235 -10.36 21.62 10.25
CA MET A 235 -10.73 22.53 11.34
C MET A 235 -12.14 22.15 11.80
N ILE A 236 -12.32 21.94 13.10
CA ILE A 236 -13.58 21.51 13.71
C ILE A 236 -14.03 22.61 14.66
N GLU A 237 -15.24 23.12 14.48
CA GLU A 237 -15.86 24.05 15.42
C GLU A 237 -16.34 23.27 16.64
N ARG A 238 -15.76 23.55 17.82
CA ARG A 238 -15.95 22.75 19.04
C ARG A 238 -17.42 22.59 19.45
N LYS A 239 -18.25 23.65 19.35
CA LYS A 239 -19.66 23.64 19.79
C LYS A 239 -20.60 22.91 18.83
N THR A 240 -20.34 22.98 17.53
CA THR A 240 -21.26 22.48 16.49
C THR A 240 -20.77 21.22 15.81
N GLY A 241 -19.50 20.87 15.95
CA GLY A 241 -18.82 19.81 15.22
C GLY A 241 -18.73 20.08 13.71
N LYS A 242 -18.98 21.33 13.26
CA LYS A 242 -18.86 21.68 11.85
C LYS A 242 -17.43 21.65 11.40
N GLU A 243 -17.17 20.93 10.31
CA GLU A 243 -15.85 20.75 9.76
C GLU A 243 -15.58 21.64 8.55
N LYS A 244 -14.32 22.07 8.45
CA LYS A 244 -13.76 22.71 7.26
C LYS A 244 -12.42 22.08 6.93
N LYS A 245 -12.31 21.49 5.73
CA LYS A 245 -11.05 20.97 5.21
C LYS A 245 -10.06 22.11 4.97
N ILE A 246 -8.86 21.98 5.53
CA ILE A 246 -7.77 22.97 5.38
C ILE A 246 -6.87 22.59 4.21
N ILE A 247 -6.41 21.33 4.18
CA ILE A 247 -5.48 20.84 3.17
C ILE A 247 -5.56 19.31 3.08
N THR A 248 -5.41 18.77 1.87
CA THR A 248 -5.15 17.33 1.65
C THR A 248 -3.65 17.09 1.82
N LEU A 249 -3.30 16.10 2.62
CA LEU A 249 -1.91 15.71 2.89
C LEU A 249 -1.32 14.91 1.73
N GLY A 250 0.00 14.88 1.64
CA GLY A 250 0.74 13.85 0.93
C GLY A 250 0.92 12.61 1.82
N THR A 251 1.81 11.71 1.42
CA THR A 251 2.16 10.55 2.25
C THR A 251 2.88 11.02 3.51
N THR A 252 2.37 10.62 4.69
CA THR A 252 2.99 10.89 5.99
C THR A 252 3.46 9.58 6.61
N GLN A 253 4.56 9.57 7.33
CA GLN A 253 5.06 8.39 8.05
C GLN A 253 4.81 8.44 9.55
N ASP A 254 4.75 9.64 10.12
CA ASP A 254 4.63 9.85 11.57
C ASP A 254 3.23 10.29 12.00
N GLN A 255 2.36 10.60 11.03
CA GLN A 255 0.98 11.06 11.26
C GLN A 255 0.88 12.14 12.34
N SER A 256 1.90 13.00 12.49
CA SER A 256 1.92 14.04 13.51
C SER A 256 1.72 15.42 12.90
N ILE A 257 0.87 16.23 13.55
CA ILE A 257 0.67 17.64 13.23
C ILE A 257 0.91 18.50 14.46
N SER A 258 1.42 19.69 14.29
CA SER A 258 1.54 20.67 15.36
C SER A 258 1.00 22.02 14.91
N VAL A 259 0.34 22.70 15.85
CA VAL A 259 -0.28 24.01 15.65
C VAL A 259 0.33 24.99 16.63
N GLY A 260 0.72 26.18 16.16
CA GLY A 260 1.24 27.23 17.00
C GLY A 260 1.10 28.59 16.32
N GLY A 261 0.56 29.59 17.02
CA GLY A 261 0.22 30.87 16.42
C GLY A 261 -0.75 30.69 15.23
N ASN A 262 -0.32 31.13 14.05
CA ASN A 262 -1.09 30.96 12.81
C ASN A 262 -0.54 29.88 11.88
N TYR A 263 0.27 28.98 12.39
CA TYR A 263 0.96 27.97 11.58
C TYR A 263 0.56 26.57 11.95
N ILE A 264 0.52 25.70 10.94
CA ILE A 264 0.47 24.26 11.08
C ILE A 264 1.76 23.71 10.45
N VAL A 265 2.41 22.78 11.14
CA VAL A 265 3.55 22.01 10.60
C VAL A 265 3.28 20.53 10.69
N TRP A 266 3.82 19.77 9.72
CA TRP A 266 3.82 18.32 9.67
C TRP A 266 5.02 17.81 8.90
N SER A 267 5.35 16.56 9.02
CA SER A 267 6.30 15.89 8.14
C SER A 267 5.59 15.20 6.98
N GLU A 268 6.22 15.20 5.82
CA GLU A 268 5.67 14.59 4.61
C GLU A 268 6.78 13.86 3.84
N VAL A 269 6.47 12.67 3.34
CA VAL A 269 7.37 11.93 2.47
C VAL A 269 7.43 12.59 1.11
N LYS A 270 8.64 12.91 0.68
CA LYS A 270 8.91 13.41 -0.66
C LYS A 270 9.78 12.42 -1.41
N PRO A 271 9.27 11.77 -2.48
CA PRO A 271 10.07 10.87 -3.27
C PRO A 271 11.25 11.60 -3.93
N ASP A 272 12.36 10.91 -4.09
CA ASP A 272 13.42 11.37 -4.97
C ASP A 272 12.89 11.41 -6.40
N PRO A 273 13.13 12.47 -7.16
CA PRO A 273 12.58 12.58 -8.51
C PRO A 273 12.92 11.40 -9.43
N ARG A 274 14.05 10.72 -9.23
CA ARG A 274 14.49 9.64 -10.11
C ARG A 274 14.56 8.27 -9.45
N TRP A 275 14.94 8.19 -8.18
CA TRP A 275 15.24 6.92 -7.51
C TRP A 275 14.05 6.43 -6.69
N GLN A 276 13.39 5.38 -7.16
CA GLN A 276 12.16 4.82 -6.57
C GLN A 276 12.31 4.42 -5.08
N ASN A 277 13.48 3.89 -4.68
CA ASN A 277 13.73 3.45 -3.30
C ASN A 277 14.46 4.51 -2.47
N ARG A 278 14.32 5.79 -2.83
CA ARG A 278 14.93 6.91 -2.12
C ARG A 278 13.89 7.97 -1.83
N ASP A 279 13.59 8.13 -0.55
CA ASP A 279 12.63 9.11 -0.08
C ASP A 279 13.27 10.05 0.95
N TYR A 280 12.67 11.20 1.11
CA TYR A 280 13.02 12.20 2.11
C TYR A 280 11.82 12.48 3.00
N SER A 281 12.04 12.71 4.29
CA SER A 281 11.02 13.27 5.16
C SER A 281 11.27 14.76 5.32
N VAL A 282 10.37 15.59 4.80
CA VAL A 282 10.49 17.05 4.79
C VAL A 282 9.44 17.67 5.70
N ILE A 283 9.82 18.74 6.40
CA ILE A 283 8.86 19.54 7.18
C ILE A 283 8.10 20.44 6.23
N ARG A 284 6.77 20.37 6.30
CA ARG A 284 5.84 21.29 5.64
C ARG A 284 5.31 22.29 6.64
N ILE A 285 5.11 23.52 6.19
CA ILE A 285 4.50 24.57 6.96
C ILE A 285 3.38 25.24 6.18
N ARG A 286 2.24 25.47 6.84
CA ARG A 286 1.12 26.21 6.30
C ARG A 286 0.80 27.42 7.17
N ASP A 287 0.68 28.59 6.54
CA ASP A 287 0.15 29.80 7.16
C ASP A 287 -1.39 29.79 7.05
N LEU A 288 -2.08 29.75 8.19
CA LEU A 288 -3.55 29.70 8.25
C LEU A 288 -4.24 30.98 7.78
N ARG A 289 -3.56 32.12 7.85
CA ARG A 289 -4.09 33.43 7.41
C ARG A 289 -3.99 33.57 5.90
N LYS A 290 -2.80 33.28 5.35
CA LYS A 290 -2.52 33.41 3.91
C LYS A 290 -3.02 32.22 3.10
N GLY A 291 -3.14 31.05 3.73
CA GLY A 291 -3.46 29.81 3.05
C GLY A 291 -2.29 29.19 2.28
N ASP A 292 -1.09 29.75 2.38
CA ASP A 292 0.10 29.29 1.68
C ASP A 292 0.73 28.09 2.37
N THR A 293 1.22 27.14 1.59
CA THR A 293 1.94 25.96 2.07
C THR A 293 3.28 25.83 1.35
N LYS A 294 4.36 25.67 2.12
CA LYS A 294 5.71 25.51 1.57
C LYS A 294 6.48 24.38 2.27
N ASN A 295 7.54 23.90 1.64
CA ASN A 295 8.53 23.06 2.30
C ASN A 295 9.44 23.96 3.12
N LEU A 296 9.54 23.69 4.41
CA LEU A 296 10.49 24.38 5.29
C LEU A 296 11.90 23.77 5.16
N THR A 297 11.95 22.45 4.90
CA THR A 297 13.20 21.71 4.71
C THR A 297 13.21 20.97 3.36
N VAL A 298 14.41 20.64 2.86
CA VAL A 298 14.59 19.98 1.56
C VAL A 298 15.58 18.83 1.73
N ARG A 299 15.27 17.67 1.14
CA ARG A 299 16.11 16.45 1.19
C ARG A 299 16.55 16.09 2.62
N SER A 300 15.66 16.30 3.57
CA SER A 300 15.88 16.04 4.99
C SER A 300 15.36 14.66 5.43
N ARG A 301 15.65 14.30 6.69
CA ARG A 301 15.10 13.15 7.39
C ARG A 301 14.56 13.61 8.74
N TYR A 302 13.62 14.54 8.71
CA TYR A 302 12.97 15.14 9.86
C TYR A 302 11.58 14.54 10.07
N PHE A 303 11.27 14.26 11.33
CA PHE A 303 10.02 13.64 11.75
C PHE A 303 9.43 14.37 12.95
N ALA A 304 8.11 14.22 13.14
CA ALA A 304 7.36 14.72 14.29
C ALA A 304 7.71 16.19 14.67
N PRO A 305 7.57 17.15 13.74
CA PRO A 305 7.86 18.55 14.05
C PRO A 305 6.81 19.14 14.99
N VAL A 306 7.25 19.89 16.02
CA VAL A 306 6.37 20.56 16.97
C VAL A 306 6.76 22.01 17.15
N ILE A 307 5.78 22.93 17.03
CA ILE A 307 5.97 24.38 17.16
C ILE A 307 6.10 24.75 18.63
N SER A 308 7.07 25.62 18.95
CA SER A 308 7.23 26.17 20.31
C SER A 308 6.06 27.08 20.70
N PRO A 309 5.76 27.24 22.01
CA PRO A 309 4.65 28.08 22.48
C PRO A 309 4.70 29.54 22.01
N ASP A 310 5.90 30.08 21.80
CA ASP A 310 6.11 31.43 21.28
C ASP A 310 5.99 31.53 19.74
N ALA A 311 5.73 30.41 19.06
CA ALA A 311 5.63 30.28 17.62
C ALA A 311 6.85 30.80 16.84
N LYS A 312 8.06 30.71 17.42
CA LYS A 312 9.31 31.14 16.79
C LYS A 312 10.17 29.96 16.34
N HIS A 313 10.01 28.80 16.97
CA HIS A 313 10.86 27.63 16.78
C HIS A 313 10.05 26.36 16.49
N ILE A 314 10.73 25.37 15.94
CA ILE A 314 10.23 24.02 15.75
C ILE A 314 11.25 23.07 16.38
N ALA A 315 10.79 22.18 17.27
CA ALA A 315 11.57 21.00 17.64
C ALA A 315 11.18 19.85 16.72
N THR A 316 12.15 19.08 16.25
CA THR A 316 11.93 17.95 15.35
C THR A 316 12.92 16.82 15.61
N VAL A 317 12.49 15.59 15.34
CA VAL A 317 13.33 14.41 15.39
C VAL A 317 14.09 14.28 14.07
N LYS A 318 15.40 14.13 14.13
CA LYS A 318 16.25 13.85 12.99
C LYS A 318 16.85 12.46 13.11
N ILE A 319 16.82 11.71 12.03
CA ILE A 319 17.47 10.41 11.92
C ILE A 319 18.48 10.47 10.79
N ASP A 320 19.76 10.30 11.10
CA ASP A 320 20.82 10.35 10.10
C ASP A 320 20.89 9.04 9.27
N PRO A 321 21.70 8.97 8.20
CA PRO A 321 21.85 7.74 7.40
C PRO A 321 22.44 6.54 8.16
N GLN A 322 23.04 6.74 9.33
CA GLN A 322 23.54 5.72 10.23
C GLN A 322 22.53 5.33 11.31
N ASN A 323 21.31 5.86 11.22
CA ASN A 323 20.21 5.70 12.18
C ASN A 323 20.49 6.27 13.58
N HIS A 324 21.39 7.24 13.71
CA HIS A 324 21.52 7.99 14.95
C HIS A 324 20.38 9.00 15.03
N CYS A 325 19.76 9.07 16.20
CA CYS A 325 18.66 9.99 16.47
C CYS A 325 19.13 11.23 17.21
N SER A 326 18.67 12.39 16.80
CA SER A 326 18.85 13.66 17.49
C SER A 326 17.56 14.50 17.50
N ILE A 327 17.48 15.43 18.44
CA ILE A 327 16.44 16.47 18.47
C ILE A 327 17.07 17.75 17.99
N GLU A 328 16.53 18.34 16.93
CA GLU A 328 16.97 19.61 16.41
C GLU A 328 15.92 20.69 16.64
N ILE A 329 16.38 21.88 17.01
CA ILE A 329 15.55 23.09 17.12
C ILE A 329 15.82 23.96 15.89
N LEU A 330 14.77 24.24 15.14
CA LEU A 330 14.81 25.03 13.91
C LEU A 330 14.07 26.35 14.09
N GLU A 331 14.48 27.40 13.36
CA GLU A 331 13.66 28.61 13.21
C GLU A 331 12.40 28.31 12.38
N LEU A 332 11.23 28.78 12.84
CA LEU A 332 9.94 28.52 12.22
C LEU A 332 9.84 29.06 10.77
N HIS A 333 10.49 30.20 10.47
CA HIS A 333 10.28 30.89 9.19
C HIS A 333 11.17 30.38 8.06
N ASN A 334 12.38 29.94 8.38
CA ASN A 334 13.40 29.59 7.39
C ASN A 334 14.00 28.19 7.55
N GLY A 335 13.67 27.47 8.64
CA GLY A 335 14.18 26.13 8.91
C GLY A 335 15.66 26.05 9.30
N LYS A 336 16.29 27.21 9.68
CA LYS A 336 17.68 27.22 10.11
C LYS A 336 17.83 26.50 11.44
N ILE A 337 18.83 25.63 11.55
CA ILE A 337 19.15 24.90 12.78
C ILE A 337 19.75 25.87 13.80
N ILE A 338 19.15 25.90 14.99
CA ILE A 338 19.59 26.71 16.14
C ILE A 338 20.34 25.84 17.14
N LYS A 339 19.80 24.64 17.44
CA LYS A 339 20.37 23.68 18.39
C LYS A 339 20.23 22.25 17.88
N ASN A 340 21.17 21.42 18.30
CA ASN A 340 21.15 19.99 18.05
C ASN A 340 21.48 19.25 19.37
N PHE A 341 20.63 18.31 19.75
CA PHE A 341 20.78 17.45 20.92
C PHE A 341 20.90 15.99 20.47
N GLN A 342 22.13 15.50 20.44
CA GLN A 342 22.39 14.11 20.08
C GLN A 342 21.94 13.18 21.20
N LEU A 343 21.14 12.16 20.88
CA LEU A 343 20.76 11.12 21.82
C LEU A 343 21.83 10.02 21.89
N ALA A 344 21.71 9.16 22.90
CA ALA A 344 22.57 7.98 23.03
C ALA A 344 22.48 7.10 21.77
N LYS A 345 23.55 6.39 21.47
CA LYS A 345 23.56 5.40 20.40
C LYS A 345 22.44 4.37 20.65
N ASN A 346 21.70 4.02 19.62
CA ASN A 346 20.53 3.12 19.67
C ASN A 346 19.29 3.67 20.42
N ALA A 347 19.27 4.96 20.79
CA ALA A 347 18.06 5.59 21.32
C ALA A 347 17.28 6.27 20.20
N LEU A 348 15.95 6.09 20.18
CA LEU A 348 15.02 6.78 19.29
C LEU A 348 14.14 7.73 20.09
N CYS A 349 13.92 8.92 19.56
CA CYS A 349 12.96 9.89 20.07
C CYS A 349 11.68 9.82 19.22
N LEU A 350 10.53 9.80 19.87
CA LEU A 350 9.23 9.71 19.24
C LEU A 350 8.31 10.80 19.79
N LYS A 351 7.60 11.50 18.89
CA LYS A 351 6.52 12.45 19.20
C LYS A 351 6.88 13.46 20.33
N PRO A 352 7.81 14.39 20.13
CA PRO A 352 8.14 15.42 21.12
C PRO A 352 6.98 16.41 21.33
N ALA A 353 6.88 17.00 22.53
CA ALA A 353 5.97 18.09 22.86
C ALA A 353 6.66 19.12 23.75
N TRP A 354 6.33 20.39 23.56
CA TRP A 354 6.88 21.49 24.37
C TRP A 354 6.15 21.65 25.70
N SER A 355 6.90 22.06 26.73
CA SER A 355 6.31 22.66 27.93
C SER A 355 5.73 24.03 27.60
N SER A 356 4.70 24.47 28.33
CA SER A 356 4.02 25.76 28.10
C SER A 356 4.96 26.99 28.19
N ASN A 357 6.04 26.90 28.99
CA ASN A 357 7.05 27.93 29.09
C ASN A 357 8.16 27.84 28.04
N GLY A 358 8.12 26.85 27.14
CA GLY A 358 9.11 26.68 26.09
C GLY A 358 10.51 26.26 26.55
N GLN A 359 10.68 25.80 27.80
CA GLN A 359 11.99 25.43 28.34
C GLN A 359 12.32 23.95 28.28
N MET A 360 11.30 23.12 28.19
CA MET A 360 11.42 21.67 28.20
C MET A 360 10.73 21.07 26.98
N LEU A 361 11.29 19.95 26.50
CA LEU A 361 10.62 19.02 25.63
C LEU A 361 10.35 17.72 26.38
N VAL A 362 9.17 17.14 26.22
CA VAL A 362 8.85 15.77 26.65
C VAL A 362 8.64 14.91 25.41
N PHE A 363 9.08 13.66 25.45
CA PHE A 363 8.95 12.71 24.33
C PHE A 363 9.06 11.28 24.83
N VAL A 364 8.60 10.34 24.01
CA VAL A 364 8.91 8.93 24.24
C VAL A 364 10.33 8.66 23.75
N ILE A 365 11.14 8.06 24.60
CA ILE A 365 12.46 7.54 24.25
C ILE A 365 12.41 6.02 24.25
N MET A 366 12.99 5.43 23.21
CA MET A 366 13.04 3.97 23.05
C MET A 366 14.47 3.50 22.88
N ASN A 367 14.79 2.35 23.48
CA ASN A 367 16.04 1.62 23.29
C ASN A 367 15.76 0.10 23.38
N GLU A 368 16.80 -0.71 23.47
CA GLU A 368 16.71 -2.17 23.65
C GLU A 368 15.90 -2.68 24.86
N LYS A 369 15.67 -1.81 25.86
CA LYS A 369 14.87 -2.12 27.07
C LYS A 369 13.40 -1.71 26.90
N GLY A 370 12.99 -1.30 25.71
CA GLY A 370 11.66 -0.82 25.38
C GLY A 370 11.52 0.70 25.44
N LYS A 371 10.37 1.20 25.85
CA LYS A 371 10.00 2.62 25.87
C LYS A 371 10.03 3.23 27.27
N SER A 372 10.34 4.52 27.35
CA SER A 372 10.25 5.36 28.54
C SER A 372 9.80 6.77 28.15
N ILE A 373 9.40 7.60 29.10
CA ILE A 373 9.14 9.03 28.89
C ILE A 373 10.33 9.82 29.39
N ALA A 374 10.89 10.67 28.52
CA ALA A 374 12.01 11.54 28.85
C ALA A 374 11.68 13.02 28.66
N GLY A 375 12.31 13.87 29.45
CA GLY A 375 12.26 15.30 29.33
C GLY A 375 13.64 15.90 29.07
N LEU A 376 13.73 16.77 28.07
CA LEU A 376 14.96 17.46 27.70
C LEU A 376 14.85 18.95 28.00
N ASN A 377 15.75 19.48 28.83
CA ASN A 377 15.87 20.93 29.01
C ASN A 377 16.67 21.53 27.85
N ILE A 378 16.04 22.42 27.08
CA ILE A 378 16.63 22.97 25.84
C ILE A 378 17.78 23.98 26.09
N PHE A 379 17.94 24.47 27.32
CA PHE A 379 19.01 25.38 27.66
C PHE A 379 20.25 24.66 28.17
N THR A 380 20.06 23.67 29.05
CA THR A 380 21.16 22.93 29.68
C THR A 380 21.53 21.64 28.95
N GLY A 381 20.64 21.13 28.08
CA GLY A 381 20.80 19.82 27.43
C GLY A 381 20.57 18.64 28.38
N LYS A 382 20.15 18.88 29.65
CA LYS A 382 19.93 17.82 30.63
C LYS A 382 18.71 16.97 30.26
N LEU A 383 18.89 15.64 30.26
CA LEU A 383 17.85 14.64 30.02
C LEU A 383 17.42 14.03 31.37
N ASN A 384 16.12 13.99 31.62
CA ASN A 384 15.51 13.35 32.79
C ASN A 384 14.56 12.25 32.30
N TYR A 385 14.48 11.14 33.04
CA TYR A 385 13.52 10.05 32.79
C TYR A 385 12.43 10.09 33.86
N TYR A 386 11.16 9.92 33.45
CA TYR A 386 9.99 10.02 34.33
C TYR A 386 9.36 8.69 34.67
N ILE A 387 9.52 7.68 33.80
CA ILE A 387 9.09 6.31 34.03
C ILE A 387 10.21 5.32 33.66
N PRO A 388 10.25 4.13 34.25
CA PRO A 388 11.22 3.12 33.87
C PRO A 388 10.98 2.63 32.43
N PHE A 389 12.04 2.14 31.78
CA PHE A 389 11.90 1.46 30.49
C PHE A 389 11.10 0.18 30.64
N SER A 390 10.16 -0.04 29.72
CA SER A 390 9.33 -1.23 29.67
C SER A 390 8.89 -1.55 28.25
N PHE A 391 8.42 -2.77 28.02
CA PHE A 391 7.82 -3.18 26.76
C PHE A 391 6.32 -2.87 26.67
N THR A 392 5.80 -2.02 27.54
CA THR A 392 4.44 -1.47 27.45
C THR A 392 4.37 -0.44 26.33
N GLU A 393 3.30 -0.45 25.55
CA GLU A 393 3.08 0.59 24.55
C GLU A 393 2.76 1.92 25.23
N ILE A 394 3.52 2.94 24.91
CA ILE A 394 3.33 4.33 25.37
C ILE A 394 3.54 5.30 24.21
N SER A 395 2.72 6.36 24.15
CA SER A 395 2.82 7.36 23.09
C SER A 395 2.29 8.73 23.51
N GLY A 396 2.61 9.76 22.71
CA GLY A 396 2.03 11.09 22.76
C GLY A 396 2.09 11.82 24.12
N PRO A 397 3.27 11.89 24.81
CA PRO A 397 3.34 12.58 26.08
C PRO A 397 3.21 14.10 25.94
N VAL A 398 2.42 14.73 26.82
CA VAL A 398 2.23 16.19 26.88
C VAL A 398 2.34 16.66 28.35
N PHE A 399 2.91 17.83 28.58
CA PHE A 399 2.94 18.42 29.90
C PHE A 399 1.55 18.87 30.38
N TYR A 400 1.18 18.46 31.57
CA TYR A 400 0.00 18.97 32.30
C TYR A 400 0.48 19.62 33.57
N SER A 401 0.40 20.93 33.72
CA SER A 401 0.77 21.75 34.89
C SER A 401 2.06 21.34 35.63
N PRO A 402 2.66 22.08 36.54
CA PRO A 402 4.08 21.92 36.89
C PRO A 402 4.48 20.57 37.51
N GLY A 403 3.60 19.60 37.61
CA GLY A 403 3.93 18.33 38.27
C GLY A 403 3.57 17.07 37.48
N TYR A 404 2.87 17.13 36.33
CA TYR A 404 2.41 15.94 35.65
C TYR A 404 2.70 15.94 34.15
N ILE A 405 2.91 14.74 33.60
CA ILE A 405 2.92 14.47 32.15
C ILE A 405 1.78 13.52 31.87
N VAL A 406 0.92 13.88 30.90
CA VAL A 406 -0.19 13.06 30.43
C VAL A 406 0.23 12.35 29.14
N TYR A 407 -0.08 11.06 28.99
CA TYR A 407 0.34 10.24 27.85
C TYR A 407 -0.62 9.08 27.61
N THR A 408 -0.52 8.44 26.46
CA THR A 408 -1.29 7.23 26.13
C THR A 408 -0.49 6.00 26.52
N ALA A 409 -1.16 5.00 27.13
CA ALA A 409 -0.57 3.69 27.42
C ALA A 409 -1.63 2.59 27.52
N ASP A 410 -1.21 1.32 27.47
CA ASP A 410 -2.09 0.15 27.49
C ASP A 410 -2.01 -0.70 28.78
N TYR A 411 -1.67 -0.09 29.91
CA TYR A 411 -1.51 -0.80 31.21
C TYR A 411 -2.74 -1.60 31.64
N SER A 412 -3.95 -1.19 31.24
CA SER A 412 -5.21 -1.90 31.55
C SER A 412 -5.58 -2.96 30.52
N GLY A 413 -4.71 -3.24 29.52
CA GLY A 413 -5.05 -4.05 28.36
C GLY A 413 -5.94 -3.35 27.34
N ILE A 414 -6.20 -2.06 27.56
CA ILE A 414 -6.87 -1.13 26.63
C ILE A 414 -6.05 0.16 26.66
N GLU A 415 -5.74 0.72 25.49
CA GLU A 415 -5.09 2.03 25.42
C GLU A 415 -5.98 3.10 26.02
N ASN A 416 -5.44 3.76 27.03
CA ASN A 416 -6.07 4.85 27.75
C ASN A 416 -5.08 5.98 27.99
N ILE A 417 -5.59 7.11 28.46
CA ILE A 417 -4.75 8.23 28.85
C ILE A 417 -4.38 8.08 30.32
N TYR A 418 -3.07 8.21 30.59
CA TYR A 418 -2.46 8.12 31.91
C TYR A 418 -1.71 9.41 32.23
N ALA A 419 -1.44 9.62 33.52
CA ALA A 419 -0.61 10.71 34.01
C ALA A 419 0.50 10.18 34.90
N VAL A 420 1.71 10.71 34.77
CA VAL A 420 2.82 10.47 35.69
C VAL A 420 3.16 11.75 36.43
N ASP A 421 3.28 11.63 37.77
CA ASP A 421 3.82 12.69 38.64
C ASP A 421 5.33 12.76 38.42
N THR A 422 5.80 13.91 37.96
CA THR A 422 7.21 14.13 37.56
C THR A 422 8.18 14.14 38.76
N MET A 423 7.67 14.29 40.00
CA MET A 423 8.46 14.31 41.20
C MET A 423 8.53 12.92 41.89
N SER A 424 7.40 12.24 41.99
CA SER A 424 7.31 10.93 42.67
C SER A 424 7.41 9.74 41.73
N GLY A 425 7.20 9.91 40.42
CA GLY A 425 7.13 8.83 39.45
C GLY A 425 5.85 8.00 39.54
N LYS A 426 4.86 8.40 40.35
CA LYS A 426 3.57 7.69 40.47
C LYS A 426 2.75 7.85 39.23
N ILE A 427 2.14 6.76 38.79
CA ILE A 427 1.31 6.70 37.54
C ILE A 427 -0.16 6.60 37.95
N PHE A 428 -1.00 7.30 37.22
CA PHE A 428 -2.46 7.33 37.39
C PHE A 428 -3.17 7.13 36.08
N GLN A 429 -4.28 6.42 36.06
CA GLN A 429 -5.19 6.35 34.92
C GLN A 429 -6.12 7.56 34.94
N VAL A 430 -6.18 8.27 33.81
CA VAL A 430 -7.00 9.48 33.60
C VAL A 430 -8.32 9.14 32.92
N THR A 431 -8.27 8.26 31.90
CA THR A 431 -9.47 7.81 31.15
C THR A 431 -9.61 6.29 31.24
N SER A 432 -10.86 5.84 31.10
CA SER A 432 -11.22 4.43 30.88
C SER A 432 -12.14 4.38 29.66
N SER A 433 -11.57 4.05 28.50
CA SER A 433 -12.30 3.96 27.23
C SER A 433 -12.79 2.54 27.00
N ARG A 434 -13.86 2.40 26.23
CA ARG A 434 -14.45 1.10 25.93
C ARG A 434 -13.56 0.26 25.00
N PHE A 435 -12.93 0.90 24.01
CA PHE A 435 -12.06 0.22 23.06
C PHE A 435 -10.64 0.76 23.12
N TYR A 436 -10.41 2.02 22.78
CA TYR A 436 -9.15 2.70 23.05
C TYR A 436 -9.28 4.23 22.92
N SER A 437 -8.39 4.94 23.61
CA SER A 437 -8.24 6.40 23.51
C SER A 437 -6.79 6.81 23.42
N LYS A 438 -6.51 7.83 22.60
CA LYS A 438 -5.15 8.32 22.34
C LYS A 438 -5.08 9.81 22.04
N ASP A 439 -3.84 10.32 21.89
CA ASP A 439 -3.52 11.67 21.47
C ASP A 439 -4.15 12.77 22.36
N PRO A 440 -3.84 12.82 23.67
CA PRO A 440 -4.38 13.84 24.57
C PRO A 440 -3.84 15.23 24.22
N CYS A 441 -4.72 16.24 24.22
CA CYS A 441 -4.35 17.63 24.12
C CYS A 441 -5.14 18.46 25.13
N LEU A 442 -4.46 19.39 25.78
CA LEU A 442 -5.01 20.15 26.91
C LEU A 442 -5.42 21.56 26.48
N SER A 443 -6.53 22.06 27.04
CA SER A 443 -6.90 23.47 26.90
C SER A 443 -5.88 24.39 27.60
N ALA A 444 -5.82 25.64 27.17
CA ALA A 444 -4.90 26.63 27.75
C ALA A 444 -5.09 26.85 29.26
N ASP A 445 -6.31 26.70 29.76
CA ASP A 445 -6.66 26.79 31.17
C ASP A 445 -6.46 25.49 31.95
N LEU A 446 -6.01 24.41 31.27
CA LEU A 446 -5.76 23.07 31.81
C LEU A 446 -6.99 22.37 32.45
N LYS A 447 -8.21 22.84 32.16
CA LYS A 447 -9.44 22.27 32.75
C LYS A 447 -10.10 21.24 31.83
N THR A 448 -9.86 21.31 30.53
CA THR A 448 -10.44 20.43 29.52
C THR A 448 -9.34 19.69 28.78
N MET A 449 -9.57 18.43 28.52
CA MET A 449 -8.76 17.60 27.64
C MET A 449 -9.61 17.18 26.45
N ILE A 450 -9.08 17.36 25.23
CA ILE A 450 -9.57 16.68 24.04
C ILE A 450 -8.65 15.51 23.72
N TYR A 451 -9.23 14.47 23.16
CA TYR A 451 -8.50 13.27 22.74
C TYR A 451 -9.28 12.51 21.68
N SER A 452 -8.68 11.52 21.10
CA SER A 452 -9.31 10.64 20.13
C SER A 452 -9.81 9.39 20.82
N ASP A 453 -11.12 9.06 20.69
CA ASP A 453 -11.77 7.88 21.29
C ASP A 453 -12.41 7.01 20.20
N TYR A 454 -12.15 5.70 20.23
CA TYR A 454 -12.54 4.77 19.19
C TYR A 454 -13.89 4.11 19.47
N ALA A 455 -14.68 3.99 18.39
CA ALA A 455 -15.86 3.15 18.30
C ALA A 455 -15.88 2.47 16.92
N SER A 456 -16.73 1.50 16.70
CA SER A 456 -16.81 0.82 15.39
C SER A 456 -17.15 1.74 14.21
N GLY A 457 -17.69 2.94 14.50
CA GLY A 457 -17.94 4.00 13.52
C GLY A 457 -16.72 4.83 13.16
N GLY A 458 -15.60 4.67 13.85
CA GLY A 458 -14.36 5.42 13.65
C GLY A 458 -13.74 5.95 14.93
N LEU A 459 -12.63 6.68 14.79
CA LEU A 459 -11.91 7.35 15.89
C LEU A 459 -12.36 8.82 15.95
N ASN A 460 -13.00 9.21 17.04
CA ASN A 460 -13.71 10.50 17.15
C ASN A 460 -12.99 11.46 18.09
N VAL A 461 -13.05 12.76 17.80
CA VAL A 461 -12.62 13.79 18.75
C VAL A 461 -13.65 13.92 19.84
N VAL A 462 -13.22 13.71 21.07
CA VAL A 462 -14.05 13.84 22.27
C VAL A 462 -13.39 14.78 23.28
N GLU A 463 -14.18 15.27 24.23
CA GLU A 463 -13.67 16.11 25.30
C GLU A 463 -14.19 15.66 26.69
N THR A 464 -13.35 15.84 27.69
CA THR A 464 -13.68 15.61 29.10
C THR A 464 -13.00 16.64 30.01
N ASN A 465 -13.59 16.88 31.18
CA ASN A 465 -12.95 17.72 32.19
C ASN A 465 -11.85 16.94 32.89
N ILE A 466 -10.73 17.59 33.14
CA ILE A 466 -9.63 17.01 33.90
C ILE A 466 -9.81 17.35 35.39
N ASP A 467 -9.81 16.31 36.22
CA ASP A 467 -9.85 16.41 37.66
C ASP A 467 -8.88 15.41 38.28
N PRO A 468 -7.67 15.85 38.70
CA PRO A 468 -6.66 14.93 39.29
C PRO A 468 -7.14 14.20 40.54
N SER A 469 -8.17 14.70 41.25
CA SER A 469 -8.72 14.01 42.42
C SER A 469 -9.46 12.71 42.07
N ARG A 470 -9.84 12.55 40.82
CA ARG A 470 -10.56 11.38 40.31
C ARG A 470 -9.66 10.36 39.61
N TRP A 471 -8.37 10.66 39.50
CA TRP A 471 -7.44 9.76 38.84
C TRP A 471 -7.21 8.50 39.66
N ILE A 472 -7.13 7.38 38.97
CA ILE A 472 -7.00 6.06 39.64
C ILE A 472 -5.52 5.67 39.66
N PRO A 473 -4.91 5.43 40.86
CA PRO A 473 -3.54 4.94 40.95
C PRO A 473 -3.36 3.63 40.18
N ILE A 474 -2.19 3.47 39.54
CA ILE A 474 -1.90 2.31 38.66
C ILE A 474 -2.02 0.98 39.40
N GLU A 475 -1.75 0.94 40.72
CA GLU A 475 -1.83 -0.24 41.57
C GLU A 475 -3.26 -0.78 41.71
N LYS A 476 -4.27 0.03 41.41
CA LYS A 476 -5.69 -0.34 41.42
C LYS A 476 -6.23 -0.72 40.04
N ILE A 477 -5.38 -0.66 39.03
CA ILE A 477 -5.76 -1.00 37.66
C ILE A 477 -5.45 -2.48 37.38
N ASN A 478 -6.45 -3.18 36.85
CA ASN A 478 -6.30 -4.58 36.44
C ASN A 478 -6.23 -4.67 34.92
N ASP A 479 -5.29 -5.44 34.41
CA ASP A 479 -5.24 -5.82 33.02
C ASP A 479 -6.20 -6.99 32.77
N ASN A 480 -7.38 -6.69 32.25
CA ASN A 480 -8.46 -7.65 31.94
C ASN A 480 -8.39 -8.18 30.51
N SER A 481 -7.32 -7.90 29.76
CA SER A 481 -7.17 -8.36 28.36
C SER A 481 -7.14 -9.88 28.28
N ILE A 482 -7.65 -10.44 27.18
CA ILE A 482 -7.74 -11.91 26.99
C ILE A 482 -6.38 -12.55 26.69
N LYS A 483 -5.32 -11.77 26.51
CA LYS A 483 -3.90 -12.18 26.33
C LYS A 483 -3.75 -13.38 25.39
N LEU A 484 -4.26 -13.25 24.18
CA LEU A 484 -4.21 -14.29 23.15
C LEU A 484 -2.77 -14.75 22.86
N TYR A 485 -1.77 -13.95 23.19
CA TYR A 485 -0.35 -14.27 23.00
C TYR A 485 0.20 -15.29 24.04
N ASN A 486 -0.38 -15.43 25.21
CA ASN A 486 0.14 -16.34 26.25
C ASN A 486 0.19 -17.82 25.79
N PRO A 487 -0.90 -18.39 25.23
CA PRO A 487 -0.83 -19.74 24.67
C PRO A 487 0.19 -19.88 23.53
N LEU A 488 0.39 -18.83 22.73
CA LEU A 488 1.36 -18.85 21.64
C LEU A 488 2.79 -18.97 22.15
N ILE A 489 3.16 -18.17 23.15
CA ILE A 489 4.48 -18.22 23.80
C ILE A 489 4.75 -19.63 24.36
N GLN A 490 3.79 -20.20 25.09
CA GLN A 490 3.92 -21.54 25.66
C GLN A 490 4.12 -22.62 24.58
N GLN A 491 3.38 -22.51 23.47
CA GLN A 491 3.47 -23.47 22.36
C GLN A 491 4.80 -23.36 21.61
N GLU A 492 5.33 -22.15 21.41
CA GLU A 492 6.63 -21.97 20.75
C GLU A 492 7.79 -22.43 21.66
N GLN A 493 7.71 -22.17 22.97
CA GLN A 493 8.70 -22.67 23.95
C GLN A 493 8.70 -24.21 24.03
N ALA A 494 7.55 -24.84 24.02
CA ALA A 494 7.44 -26.31 23.97
C ALA A 494 8.05 -26.88 22.69
N ASN A 495 7.76 -26.27 21.53
CA ASN A 495 8.33 -26.69 20.26
C ASN A 495 9.85 -26.53 20.21
N ILE A 496 10.42 -25.52 20.86
CA ILE A 496 11.87 -25.32 21.00
C ILE A 496 12.49 -26.43 21.86
N GLN A 497 11.81 -26.87 22.91
CA GLN A 497 12.30 -27.91 23.81
C GLN A 497 12.25 -29.31 23.20
N ASP A 498 11.27 -29.61 22.33
CA ASP A 498 11.06 -30.94 21.77
C ASP A 498 11.85 -31.24 20.50
N SER A 499 12.44 -30.26 19.84
CA SER A 499 13.21 -30.50 18.62
C SER A 499 14.67 -30.82 18.91
N VAL A 500 15.12 -32.01 18.49
CA VAL A 500 16.49 -32.51 18.70
C VAL A 500 17.57 -31.63 18.05
N ASN A 501 17.25 -30.96 16.97
CA ASN A 501 18.15 -30.03 16.29
C ASN A 501 18.19 -28.63 16.96
N LEU A 502 17.09 -28.21 17.55
CA LEU A 502 17.03 -26.99 18.36
C LEU A 502 17.65 -27.23 19.74
N ARG A 503 17.62 -28.44 20.28
CA ARG A 503 18.42 -28.79 21.48
C ARG A 503 19.92 -28.58 21.30
N ARG A 504 20.45 -28.76 20.09
CA ARG A 504 21.85 -28.47 19.77
C ARG A 504 22.11 -26.97 19.72
N ILE A 505 21.20 -26.21 19.12
CA ILE A 505 21.24 -24.75 19.07
C ILE A 505 21.00 -24.21 20.48
N TYR A 506 20.02 -24.71 21.20
CA TYR A 506 19.73 -24.32 22.59
C TYR A 506 20.85 -24.71 23.58
N LYS A 507 21.53 -25.84 23.39
CA LYS A 507 22.75 -26.17 24.15
C LYS A 507 23.94 -25.27 23.79
N MET A 508 24.05 -24.83 22.54
CA MET A 508 25.01 -23.78 22.14
C MET A 508 24.67 -22.44 22.81
N PHE A 509 23.39 -22.14 22.95
CA PHE A 509 22.93 -20.95 23.68
C PHE A 509 22.95 -21.12 25.21
N GLN A 510 22.76 -22.33 25.78
CA GLN A 510 22.81 -22.58 27.20
C GLN A 510 24.24 -22.74 27.77
N SER A 511 25.21 -23.16 26.96
CA SER A 511 26.60 -23.14 27.42
C SER A 511 27.13 -21.71 27.68
N ASP A 512 26.47 -20.70 27.07
CA ASP A 512 26.75 -19.28 27.26
C ASP A 512 25.68 -18.56 28.12
N SER A 513 24.70 -19.31 28.69
CA SER A 513 23.48 -18.78 29.29
C SER A 513 23.61 -18.10 30.64
N CYS A 514 24.78 -18.14 31.29
CA CYS A 514 25.02 -17.28 32.43
C CYS A 514 25.29 -15.81 32.06
N ASN A 515 25.43 -15.48 30.81
CA ASN A 515 25.84 -14.17 30.33
C ASN A 515 24.87 -13.54 29.30
N ILE A 516 23.72 -14.18 28.96
CA ILE A 516 22.80 -13.70 27.93
C ILE A 516 22.11 -12.37 28.30
N VAL A 517 22.17 -11.94 29.54
CA VAL A 517 21.67 -10.62 29.97
C VAL A 517 22.68 -9.50 29.65
N ASN A 518 23.95 -9.83 29.37
CA ASN A 518 25.01 -8.85 29.10
C ASN A 518 25.93 -9.17 27.89
N ASP A 519 25.80 -10.31 27.24
CA ASP A 519 26.48 -10.55 26.01
C ASP A 519 25.53 -10.20 24.85
N THR A 520 25.70 -8.99 24.31
CA THR A 520 25.73 -8.90 22.84
C THR A 520 26.29 -10.23 22.36
N ILE A 521 25.49 -11.06 21.69
CA ILE A 521 26.00 -12.19 20.90
C ILE A 521 27.31 -11.68 20.33
N LYS A 522 28.47 -12.25 20.73
CA LYS A 522 29.72 -12.02 20.00
C LYS A 522 29.43 -12.53 18.61
N GLY A 523 28.74 -11.67 17.87
CA GLY A 523 28.14 -12.01 16.61
C GLY A 523 29.28 -12.55 15.78
N LYS A 524 29.12 -13.67 15.13
CA LYS A 524 29.91 -13.99 13.97
C LYS A 524 30.06 -12.67 13.23
N ILE A 525 31.23 -12.05 13.31
CA ILE A 525 31.51 -10.82 12.57
C ILE A 525 31.45 -11.28 11.12
N PHE A 526 30.30 -11.04 10.49
CA PHE A 526 30.16 -11.25 9.08
C PHE A 526 31.00 -10.19 8.41
N THR A 527 32.15 -10.60 7.85
CA THR A 527 32.98 -9.70 7.09
C THR A 527 32.19 -9.19 5.90
N SER A 528 31.92 -7.88 5.86
CA SER A 528 31.32 -7.25 4.69
C SER A 528 32.32 -7.31 3.53
N LYS A 529 31.86 -7.82 2.38
CA LYS A 529 32.67 -7.82 1.13
C LYS A 529 32.06 -6.76 0.22
N LYS A 530 32.95 -6.07 -0.52
CA LYS A 530 32.50 -5.13 -1.55
C LYS A 530 31.66 -5.89 -2.59
N TYR A 531 30.42 -5.47 -2.79
CA TYR A 531 29.53 -6.06 -3.79
C TYR A 531 30.01 -5.71 -5.20
N ASN A 532 30.37 -6.72 -6.00
CA ASN A 532 30.72 -6.52 -7.40
C ASN A 532 29.44 -6.51 -8.25
N LYS A 533 29.02 -5.32 -8.66
CA LYS A 533 27.77 -5.12 -9.43
C LYS A 533 27.78 -5.86 -10.77
N PHE A 534 28.94 -5.99 -11.42
CA PHE A 534 29.03 -6.63 -12.73
C PHE A 534 28.94 -8.17 -12.63
N LEU A 535 29.67 -8.78 -11.70
CA LEU A 535 29.61 -10.25 -11.51
C LEU A 535 28.24 -10.74 -11.01
N HIS A 536 27.45 -9.88 -10.35
CA HIS A 536 26.11 -10.20 -9.83
C HIS A 536 25.01 -9.50 -10.62
N LEU A 537 25.28 -9.14 -11.88
CA LEU A 537 24.29 -8.51 -12.75
C LEU A 537 23.14 -9.46 -13.05
N PHE A 538 23.45 -10.71 -13.38
CA PHE A 538 22.47 -11.75 -13.62
C PHE A 538 22.36 -12.68 -12.42
N ASN A 539 21.13 -12.99 -12.04
CA ASN A 539 20.79 -13.94 -10.99
C ASN A 539 19.51 -14.69 -11.40
N PRO A 540 19.62 -15.71 -12.28
CA PRO A 540 18.46 -16.53 -12.66
C PRO A 540 17.83 -17.16 -11.41
N HIS A 541 16.56 -16.94 -11.21
CA HIS A 541 15.86 -17.39 -9.99
C HIS A 541 14.60 -18.20 -10.24
N SER A 542 14.02 -18.07 -11.41
CA SER A 542 12.76 -18.76 -11.76
C SER A 542 12.74 -19.10 -13.23
N TRP A 543 11.94 -20.10 -13.59
CA TRP A 543 11.57 -20.39 -14.96
C TRP A 543 10.05 -20.62 -15.05
N GLU A 544 9.48 -20.41 -16.21
CA GLU A 544 8.04 -20.53 -16.45
C GLU A 544 7.80 -21.27 -17.77
N PRO A 545 6.84 -22.22 -17.83
CA PRO A 545 6.44 -22.90 -19.05
C PRO A 545 5.41 -22.14 -19.89
N LEU A 546 4.98 -20.97 -19.40
CA LEU A 546 4.04 -20.06 -20.06
C LEU A 546 4.62 -18.66 -20.01
N THR A 547 4.55 -17.93 -21.11
CA THR A 547 4.83 -16.51 -21.13
C THR A 547 3.51 -15.75 -20.97
N ALA A 548 3.42 -14.92 -19.94
CA ALA A 548 2.26 -14.06 -19.72
C ALA A 548 2.61 -12.63 -20.11
N ASN A 549 1.84 -12.06 -21.02
CA ASN A 549 1.87 -10.62 -21.27
C ASN A 549 0.75 -9.96 -20.46
N VAL A 550 1.14 -9.22 -19.42
CA VAL A 550 0.18 -8.58 -18.53
C VAL A 550 -0.57 -7.44 -19.22
N ASP A 551 0.10 -6.73 -20.13
CA ASP A 551 -0.50 -5.58 -20.83
C ASP A 551 -1.65 -5.99 -21.75
N ASN A 552 -1.55 -7.15 -22.38
CA ASN A 552 -2.56 -7.68 -23.30
C ASN A 552 -3.38 -8.84 -22.71
N LEU A 553 -3.13 -9.21 -21.46
CA LEU A 553 -3.75 -10.38 -20.81
C LEU A 553 -3.66 -11.68 -21.64
N THR A 554 -2.58 -11.82 -22.41
CA THR A 554 -2.35 -13.01 -23.23
C THR A 554 -1.39 -13.97 -22.55
N VAL A 555 -1.70 -15.24 -22.61
CA VAL A 555 -0.84 -16.32 -22.13
C VAL A 555 -0.46 -17.17 -23.33
N SER A 556 0.83 -17.22 -23.64
CA SER A 556 1.38 -18.01 -24.73
C SER A 556 2.12 -19.23 -24.18
N PRO A 557 1.94 -20.43 -24.75
CA PRO A 557 2.80 -21.56 -24.43
C PRO A 557 4.26 -21.19 -24.72
N GLY A 558 5.17 -21.51 -23.80
CA GLY A 558 6.57 -21.16 -23.99
C GLY A 558 7.44 -21.61 -22.82
N VAL A 559 8.68 -21.21 -22.84
CA VAL A 559 9.63 -21.42 -21.75
C VAL A 559 10.43 -20.13 -21.57
N SER A 560 10.42 -19.59 -20.36
CA SER A 560 11.24 -18.42 -20.05
C SER A 560 12.02 -18.57 -18.74
N ILE A 561 13.17 -17.93 -18.68
CA ILE A 561 14.02 -17.83 -17.50
C ILE A 561 14.03 -16.39 -17.04
N LEU A 562 13.66 -16.18 -15.78
CA LEU A 562 13.62 -14.87 -15.14
C LEU A 562 14.88 -14.64 -14.31
N SER A 563 15.46 -13.47 -14.44
CA SER A 563 16.65 -13.04 -13.70
C SER A 563 16.42 -11.64 -13.13
N GLN A 564 16.69 -11.49 -11.83
CA GLN A 564 16.69 -10.20 -11.14
C GLN A 564 17.88 -10.15 -10.21
N ASN A 565 18.67 -9.08 -10.29
CA ASN A 565 19.80 -8.93 -9.37
C ASN A 565 19.35 -8.59 -7.94
N ILE A 566 20.24 -8.80 -6.95
CA ILE A 566 19.91 -8.55 -5.54
C ILE A 566 19.55 -7.09 -5.27
N LEU A 567 20.11 -6.14 -6.02
CA LEU A 567 19.81 -4.70 -5.86
C LEU A 567 18.44 -4.30 -6.46
N GLY A 568 17.79 -5.19 -7.23
CA GLY A 568 16.50 -4.92 -7.85
C GLY A 568 16.51 -3.82 -8.91
N ASN A 569 17.66 -3.58 -9.53
CA ASN A 569 17.83 -2.55 -10.54
C ASN A 569 18.25 -3.10 -11.90
N MET A 570 18.17 -4.42 -12.06
CA MET A 570 18.36 -5.14 -13.31
C MET A 570 17.39 -6.31 -13.37
N PHE A 571 16.67 -6.39 -14.48
CA PHE A 571 15.70 -7.44 -14.78
C PHE A 571 16.05 -8.02 -16.15
N ALA A 572 15.95 -9.33 -16.28
CA ALA A 572 16.09 -10.01 -17.57
C ALA A 572 15.11 -11.16 -17.68
N ASN A 573 14.58 -11.35 -18.88
CA ASN A 573 13.70 -12.44 -19.24
C ASN A 573 14.13 -12.97 -20.59
N VAL A 574 14.53 -14.25 -20.65
CA VAL A 574 14.99 -14.91 -21.87
C VAL A 574 14.18 -16.18 -22.05
N GLY A 575 13.68 -16.41 -23.27
CA GLY A 575 12.85 -17.56 -23.49
C GLY A 575 12.49 -17.82 -24.94
N TRP A 576 11.59 -18.77 -25.09
CA TRP A 576 10.88 -19.08 -26.32
C TRP A 576 9.38 -19.07 -26.07
N GLU A 577 8.61 -18.50 -26.99
CA GLU A 577 7.16 -18.48 -26.93
C GLU A 577 6.53 -18.89 -28.26
N TYR A 578 5.32 -19.47 -28.15
CA TYR A 578 4.51 -19.84 -29.29
C TYR A 578 3.28 -18.94 -29.40
N ASN A 579 3.18 -18.22 -30.49
CA ASN A 579 2.00 -17.41 -30.82
C ASN A 579 0.90 -18.30 -31.38
N THR A 580 -0.14 -18.53 -30.61
CA THR A 580 -1.27 -19.39 -31.01
C THR A 580 -2.09 -18.78 -32.16
N ASN A 581 -2.15 -17.47 -32.31
CA ASN A 581 -2.89 -16.82 -33.38
C ASN A 581 -2.19 -16.95 -34.73
N GLU A 582 -0.88 -16.82 -34.74
CA GLU A 582 -0.05 -16.93 -35.94
C GLU A 582 0.42 -18.38 -36.18
N SER A 583 0.29 -19.25 -35.18
CA SER A 583 0.84 -20.62 -35.18
C SER A 583 2.34 -20.61 -35.48
N THR A 584 3.10 -19.71 -34.86
CA THR A 584 4.53 -19.53 -35.05
C THR A 584 5.23 -19.43 -33.69
N GLY A 585 6.54 -19.74 -33.68
CA GLY A 585 7.37 -19.62 -32.49
C GLY A 585 8.47 -18.58 -32.67
N LYS A 586 8.87 -17.93 -31.56
CA LYS A 586 10.04 -17.04 -31.54
C LYS A 586 10.84 -17.20 -30.25
N VAL A 587 12.14 -17.01 -30.33
CA VAL A 587 13.01 -16.80 -29.16
C VAL A 587 13.01 -15.32 -28.83
N PHE A 588 13.16 -14.98 -27.54
CA PHE A 588 13.23 -13.59 -27.12
C PHE A 588 14.17 -13.41 -25.94
N ALA A 589 14.69 -12.20 -25.79
CA ALA A 589 15.46 -11.75 -24.65
C ALA A 589 15.13 -10.30 -24.36
N ASN A 590 14.63 -10.01 -23.16
CA ASN A 590 14.39 -8.66 -22.68
C ASN A 590 15.28 -8.36 -21.49
N PHE A 591 15.79 -7.16 -21.44
CA PHE A 591 16.73 -6.71 -20.43
C PHE A 591 16.42 -5.26 -20.05
N SER A 592 16.20 -5.00 -18.75
CA SER A 592 15.97 -3.66 -18.21
C SER A 592 17.02 -3.32 -17.17
N TYR A 593 17.73 -2.21 -17.35
CA TYR A 593 18.76 -1.73 -16.45
C TYR A 593 18.43 -0.34 -15.92
N GLN A 594 18.14 -0.27 -14.61
CA GLN A 594 17.64 0.90 -13.91
C GLN A 594 18.64 1.53 -12.95
N ALA A 595 19.89 1.05 -12.94
CA ALA A 595 20.91 1.54 -12.01
C ALA A 595 21.57 2.86 -12.43
N LEU A 596 21.31 3.34 -13.64
CA LEU A 596 21.78 4.64 -14.14
C LEU A 596 20.67 5.68 -14.08
N TYR A 597 21.02 6.94 -14.29
CA TYR A 597 20.04 8.02 -14.28
C TYR A 597 18.95 7.80 -15.34
N PRO A 598 19.25 7.49 -16.61
CA PRO A 598 18.27 6.91 -17.52
C PRO A 598 18.05 5.42 -17.23
N VAL A 599 16.86 4.92 -17.52
CA VAL A 599 16.54 3.50 -17.65
C VAL A 599 16.87 3.07 -19.07
N PHE A 600 17.48 1.90 -19.21
CA PHE A 600 17.76 1.28 -20.49
C PHE A 600 17.00 -0.03 -20.61
N ASP A 601 16.15 -0.15 -21.63
CA ASP A 601 15.41 -1.35 -21.95
C ASP A 601 15.89 -1.87 -23.31
N LEU A 602 16.42 -3.08 -23.33
CA LEU A 602 16.88 -3.78 -24.52
C LEU A 602 15.97 -4.97 -24.77
N GLY A 603 15.41 -5.06 -25.95
CA GLY A 603 14.61 -6.18 -26.42
C GLY A 603 15.22 -6.82 -27.66
N PHE A 604 15.20 -8.14 -27.69
CA PHE A 604 15.58 -8.95 -28.85
C PHE A 604 14.55 -10.04 -29.07
N SER A 605 14.13 -10.25 -30.30
CA SER A 605 13.37 -11.44 -30.68
C SER A 605 13.73 -11.92 -32.09
N LEU A 606 13.65 -13.25 -32.28
CA LEU A 606 13.88 -13.90 -33.56
C LEU A 606 12.91 -15.04 -33.74
N GLY A 607 12.14 -15.05 -34.81
CA GLY A 607 11.19 -16.12 -35.07
C GLY A 607 10.41 -15.92 -36.36
N ASN A 608 9.52 -16.84 -36.63
CA ASN A 608 8.63 -16.74 -37.78
C ASN A 608 7.39 -15.91 -37.38
N ARG A 609 6.92 -15.13 -38.36
CA ARG A 609 5.64 -14.46 -38.34
C ARG A 609 4.71 -15.06 -39.41
N ALA A 610 3.43 -14.90 -39.24
CA ALA A 610 2.45 -15.34 -40.23
C ALA A 610 1.33 -14.32 -40.37
N ALA A 611 0.84 -14.19 -41.59
CA ALA A 611 -0.36 -13.42 -41.90
C ALA A 611 -1.20 -14.18 -42.93
N TYR A 612 -2.43 -13.73 -43.12
CA TYR A 612 -3.35 -14.25 -44.14
C TYR A 612 -3.62 -13.15 -45.13
N TYR A 613 -3.58 -13.50 -46.46
CA TYR A 613 -4.11 -12.63 -47.50
C TYR A 613 -5.31 -13.29 -48.14
N TYR A 614 -6.30 -12.49 -48.48
CA TYR A 614 -7.52 -12.96 -49.13
C TYR A 614 -7.32 -13.07 -50.62
N ILE A 615 -7.45 -14.27 -51.15
CA ILE A 615 -7.42 -14.54 -52.62
C ILE A 615 -8.78 -14.19 -53.21
N THR A 616 -9.85 -14.52 -52.52
CA THR A 616 -11.24 -14.16 -52.83
C THR A 616 -11.97 -13.78 -51.53
N LYS A 617 -13.25 -13.35 -51.62
CA LYS A 617 -14.06 -13.10 -50.39
C LYS A 617 -14.13 -14.29 -49.41
N ASN A 618 -13.93 -15.51 -49.90
CA ASN A 618 -14.09 -16.76 -49.11
C ASN A 618 -12.82 -17.60 -49.01
N GLU A 619 -11.74 -17.23 -49.69
CA GLU A 619 -10.47 -17.95 -49.69
C GLU A 619 -9.35 -17.06 -49.17
N SER A 620 -8.66 -17.52 -48.14
CA SER A 620 -7.45 -16.88 -47.62
C SER A 620 -6.28 -17.86 -47.69
N ALA A 621 -5.12 -17.38 -48.06
CA ALA A 621 -3.88 -18.12 -47.98
C ALA A 621 -3.00 -17.59 -46.86
N ARG A 622 -2.42 -18.52 -46.10
CA ARG A 622 -1.45 -18.22 -45.06
C ARG A 622 -0.06 -18.12 -45.67
N PHE A 623 0.66 -17.07 -45.37
CA PHE A 623 2.08 -16.96 -45.66
C PHE A 623 2.89 -16.68 -44.42
N THR A 624 4.17 -17.00 -44.44
CA THR A 624 5.10 -16.81 -43.34
C THR A 624 6.36 -16.09 -43.80
N TRP A 625 7.04 -15.44 -42.86
CA TRP A 625 8.38 -14.87 -43.03
C TRP A 625 9.16 -14.96 -41.73
N GLN A 626 10.46 -14.79 -41.78
CA GLN A 626 11.31 -14.69 -40.60
C GLN A 626 11.52 -13.23 -40.23
N GLU A 627 11.43 -12.91 -38.94
CA GLU A 627 11.60 -11.57 -38.41
C GLU A 627 12.59 -11.61 -37.24
N MET A 628 13.61 -10.77 -37.32
CA MET A 628 14.47 -10.41 -36.20
C MET A 628 14.09 -9.00 -35.76
N ASN A 629 13.87 -8.82 -34.46
CA ASN A 629 13.56 -7.50 -33.89
C ASN A 629 14.58 -7.21 -32.77
N LEU A 630 15.24 -6.06 -32.86
CA LEU A 630 16.14 -5.52 -31.85
C LEU A 630 15.64 -4.13 -31.47
N SER A 631 15.31 -3.92 -30.19
CA SER A 631 14.86 -2.63 -29.68
C SER A 631 15.74 -2.15 -28.52
N LEU A 632 16.03 -0.86 -28.52
CA LEU A 632 16.69 -0.16 -27.42
C LEU A 632 15.89 1.08 -27.09
N HIS A 633 15.35 1.13 -25.87
CA HIS A 633 14.64 2.29 -25.34
C HIS A 633 15.39 2.87 -24.14
N THR A 634 15.40 4.20 -24.07
CA THR A 634 15.99 4.95 -22.99
C THR A 634 14.95 5.93 -22.45
N SER A 635 14.69 5.87 -21.15
CA SER A 635 13.68 6.74 -20.51
C SER A 635 14.18 7.33 -19.19
N ILE A 636 13.59 8.44 -18.78
CA ILE A 636 13.86 9.06 -17.49
C ILE A 636 12.52 9.22 -16.76
N PRO A 637 12.11 8.28 -15.90
CA PRO A 637 10.86 8.36 -15.15
C PRO A 637 11.02 9.29 -13.95
N TRP A 638 10.62 10.54 -14.09
CA TRP A 638 10.61 11.50 -12.99
C TRP A 638 9.32 11.44 -12.18
N ASN A 639 9.47 11.38 -10.85
CA ASN A 639 8.39 11.47 -9.88
C ASN A 639 8.47 12.82 -9.14
N PHE A 640 7.49 13.68 -9.39
CA PHE A 640 7.35 15.00 -8.74
C PHE A 640 6.14 15.06 -7.79
N SER A 641 5.69 13.91 -7.30
CA SER A 641 4.56 13.82 -6.37
C SER A 641 4.84 14.57 -5.07
N GLN A 642 3.87 15.36 -4.62
CA GLN A 642 3.93 16.08 -3.36
C GLN A 642 2.55 16.59 -2.93
N GLY A 643 2.26 16.52 -1.63
CA GLY A 643 0.98 16.95 -1.09
C GLY A 643 -0.18 16.22 -1.77
N LYS A 644 -1.21 16.93 -2.17
CA LYS A 644 -2.38 16.35 -2.81
C LYS A 644 -2.18 15.87 -4.25
N TYR A 645 -1.01 16.12 -4.86
CA TYR A 645 -0.75 15.81 -6.27
C TYR A 645 0.19 14.62 -6.43
N ILE A 646 -0.23 13.67 -7.25
CA ILE A 646 0.60 12.61 -7.81
C ILE A 646 1.03 13.07 -9.20
N ARG A 647 2.36 13.18 -9.48
CA ARG A 647 2.91 13.73 -10.72
C ARG A 647 4.05 12.89 -11.24
N PHE A 648 3.95 12.52 -12.51
CA PHE A 648 5.03 11.86 -13.23
C PHE A 648 5.32 12.60 -14.55
N LEU A 649 6.59 12.57 -14.95
CA LEU A 649 7.04 13.03 -16.27
C LEU A 649 8.07 12.04 -16.78
N THR A 650 7.84 11.45 -17.95
CA THR A 650 8.71 10.44 -18.51
C THR A 650 9.02 10.77 -19.99
N PRO A 651 10.11 11.48 -20.28
CA PRO A 651 10.65 11.53 -21.62
C PRO A 651 11.33 10.21 -21.96
N SER A 652 11.17 9.74 -23.18
CA SER A 652 11.85 8.55 -23.70
C SER A 652 12.24 8.71 -25.18
N ILE A 653 13.29 8.00 -25.54
CA ILE A 653 13.73 7.83 -26.92
C ILE A 653 14.05 6.36 -27.11
N GLY A 654 13.64 5.81 -28.24
CA GLY A 654 13.87 4.43 -28.61
C GLY A 654 14.32 4.29 -30.06
N THR A 655 14.95 3.16 -30.35
CA THR A 655 15.17 2.69 -31.71
C THR A 655 14.77 1.23 -31.80
N THR A 656 14.09 0.90 -32.89
CA THR A 656 13.68 -0.48 -33.19
C THR A 656 14.19 -0.84 -34.57
N ILE A 657 14.94 -1.92 -34.66
CA ILE A 657 15.51 -2.48 -35.88
C ILE A 657 14.78 -3.79 -36.15
N ILE A 658 14.06 -3.87 -37.27
CA ILE A 658 13.39 -5.07 -37.72
C ILE A 658 14.08 -5.53 -39.01
N ASP A 659 14.54 -6.79 -39.02
CA ASP A 659 15.08 -7.41 -40.22
C ASP A 659 14.08 -8.48 -40.72
N VAL A 660 13.61 -8.29 -41.93
CA VAL A 660 12.61 -9.15 -42.56
C VAL A 660 13.26 -10.00 -43.62
N THR A 661 13.19 -11.33 -43.45
CA THR A 661 13.75 -12.33 -44.37
C THR A 661 12.64 -13.21 -44.92
N HIS A 662 12.59 -13.37 -46.24
CA HIS A 662 11.67 -14.26 -46.93
C HIS A 662 11.93 -15.73 -46.59
N ASN A 663 10.86 -16.49 -46.56
CA ASN A 663 10.90 -17.96 -46.65
C ASN A 663 10.12 -18.43 -47.88
N GLN A 664 10.01 -19.75 -48.05
CA GLN A 664 9.38 -20.31 -49.28
C GLN A 664 7.91 -19.93 -49.50
N SER A 665 7.21 -19.52 -48.45
CA SER A 665 5.78 -19.11 -48.55
C SER A 665 5.56 -17.62 -48.62
N THR A 666 6.63 -16.82 -48.58
CA THR A 666 6.52 -15.36 -48.51
C THR A 666 6.22 -14.78 -49.88
N PRO A 667 5.16 -13.95 -50.06
CA PRO A 667 4.91 -13.25 -51.30
C PRO A 667 6.04 -12.28 -51.66
N ASN A 668 6.38 -12.18 -52.92
CA ASN A 668 7.41 -11.25 -53.40
C ASN A 668 7.09 -9.75 -53.12
N GLN A 669 5.83 -9.43 -52.87
CA GLN A 669 5.39 -8.07 -52.51
C GLN A 669 5.76 -7.68 -51.05
N LEU A 670 6.07 -8.61 -50.18
CA LEU A 670 6.56 -8.31 -48.84
C LEU A 670 7.99 -7.81 -48.95
N ALA A 671 8.22 -6.57 -48.56
CA ALA A 671 9.57 -6.00 -48.58
C ALA A 671 10.50 -6.78 -47.58
N THR A 672 11.69 -7.12 -48.09
CA THR A 672 12.77 -7.70 -47.28
C THR A 672 13.77 -6.66 -46.83
N GLY A 673 14.54 -7.00 -45.78
CA GLY A 673 15.63 -6.19 -45.28
C GLY A 673 15.29 -5.35 -44.09
N LEU A 674 16.13 -4.41 -43.77
CA LEU A 674 16.11 -3.64 -42.52
C LEU A 674 15.06 -2.54 -42.57
N ILE A 675 14.28 -2.45 -41.47
CA ILE A 675 13.43 -1.32 -41.12
C ILE A 675 14.00 -0.78 -39.79
N THR A 676 14.43 0.47 -39.80
CA THR A 676 14.97 1.10 -38.57
C THR A 676 14.10 2.29 -38.20
N SER A 677 13.35 2.18 -37.12
CA SER A 677 12.55 3.29 -36.59
C SER A 677 13.23 3.96 -35.38
N ILE A 678 12.95 5.24 -35.19
CA ILE A 678 13.25 6.00 -34.01
C ILE A 678 11.93 6.48 -33.43
N ASP A 679 11.75 6.26 -32.13
CA ASP A 679 10.55 6.60 -31.38
C ASP A 679 10.90 7.65 -30.34
N TYR A 680 10.15 8.75 -30.31
CA TYR A 680 10.26 9.81 -29.30
C TYR A 680 8.95 9.90 -28.56
N GLN A 681 9.02 9.89 -27.23
CA GLN A 681 7.82 9.98 -26.41
C GLN A 681 8.06 10.91 -25.20
N VAL A 682 7.03 11.68 -24.89
CA VAL A 682 6.94 12.42 -23.62
C VAL A 682 5.60 12.15 -23.00
N SER A 683 5.60 11.49 -21.82
CA SER A 683 4.40 11.24 -21.05
C SER A 683 4.40 12.09 -19.79
N PHE A 684 3.31 12.81 -19.55
CA PHE A 684 3.07 13.58 -18.34
C PHE A 684 1.75 13.17 -17.72
N SER A 685 1.74 13.00 -16.40
CA SER A 685 0.50 12.78 -15.65
C SER A 685 0.48 13.55 -14.34
N GLN A 686 -0.68 14.09 -14.02
CA GLN A 686 -0.95 14.74 -12.75
C GLN A 686 -2.37 14.41 -12.29
N TYR A 687 -2.49 13.87 -11.08
CA TYR A 687 -3.78 13.55 -10.45
C TYR A 687 -3.85 14.12 -9.05
N LEU A 688 -5.05 14.52 -8.61
CA LEU A 688 -5.32 14.62 -7.17
C LEU A 688 -5.45 13.22 -6.58
N GLN A 689 -4.96 13.05 -5.37
CA GLN A 689 -5.27 11.85 -4.58
C GLN A 689 -6.79 11.69 -4.49
N SER A 690 -7.25 10.46 -4.60
CA SER A 690 -8.66 10.09 -4.58
C SER A 690 -8.93 8.97 -3.56
N SER A 691 -10.18 8.87 -3.13
CA SER A 691 -10.61 7.79 -2.26
C SER A 691 -10.84 6.50 -3.05
N ALA A 692 -10.88 5.36 -2.37
CA ALA A 692 -11.19 4.08 -3.00
C ALA A 692 -12.60 4.00 -3.62
N LYS A 693 -13.51 4.89 -3.20
CA LYS A 693 -14.87 4.96 -3.73
C LYS A 693 -14.98 5.76 -5.02
N ASP A 694 -14.04 6.68 -5.28
CA ASP A 694 -14.09 7.56 -6.45
C ASP A 694 -14.00 6.75 -7.76
N MET A 695 -14.81 7.13 -8.75
CA MET A 695 -14.87 6.44 -10.05
C MET A 695 -13.70 6.81 -10.96
N PHE A 696 -13.24 8.04 -10.87
CA PHE A 696 -12.07 8.61 -11.52
C PHE A 696 -11.36 9.55 -10.56
N PRO A 697 -10.11 9.96 -10.82
CA PRO A 697 -9.50 11.05 -10.06
C PRO A 697 -10.41 12.28 -10.06
N ARG A 698 -10.61 12.91 -8.89
CA ARG A 698 -11.48 14.09 -8.76
C ARG A 698 -11.02 15.27 -9.62
N LEU A 699 -9.73 15.38 -9.85
CA LEU A 699 -9.13 16.29 -10.83
C LEU A 699 -7.82 15.67 -11.29
N GLY A 700 -7.62 15.65 -12.60
CA GLY A 700 -6.40 15.08 -13.18
C GLY A 700 -6.26 15.40 -14.64
N GLN A 701 -5.03 15.25 -15.11
CA GLN A 701 -4.70 15.39 -16.52
C GLN A 701 -3.54 14.47 -16.86
N THR A 702 -3.61 13.88 -18.07
CA THR A 702 -2.47 13.24 -18.71
C THR A 702 -2.23 13.86 -20.06
N PHE A 703 -1.01 13.83 -20.49
CA PHE A 703 -0.60 14.29 -21.81
C PHE A 703 0.50 13.36 -22.33
N ASP A 704 0.26 12.78 -23.49
CA ASP A 704 1.21 11.91 -24.16
C ASP A 704 1.49 12.45 -25.56
N LEU A 705 2.75 12.67 -25.87
CA LEU A 705 3.26 13.08 -27.16
C LEU A 705 4.13 11.98 -27.70
N ASN A 706 3.83 11.51 -28.90
CA ASN A 706 4.56 10.44 -29.57
C ASN A 706 4.91 10.87 -30.98
N PHE A 707 6.14 10.59 -31.40
CA PHE A 707 6.60 10.74 -32.76
C PHE A 707 7.49 9.58 -33.12
N SER A 708 7.17 8.87 -34.19
CA SER A 708 8.01 7.79 -34.72
C SER A 708 8.30 8.02 -36.20
N ASN A 709 9.51 7.74 -36.62
CA ASN A 709 9.93 7.84 -38.00
C ASN A 709 11.00 6.79 -38.38
N THR A 710 11.18 6.58 -39.66
CA THR A 710 12.22 5.71 -40.23
C THR A 710 13.23 6.55 -41.01
N PRO A 711 14.19 7.24 -40.34
CA PRO A 711 15.07 8.22 -40.98
C PRO A 711 16.24 7.62 -41.74
N PHE A 712 16.52 6.33 -41.59
CA PHE A 712 17.69 5.66 -42.18
C PHE A 712 17.38 5.04 -43.54
N PRO A 713 18.40 4.84 -44.40
CA PRO A 713 18.23 4.10 -45.66
C PRO A 713 17.71 2.68 -45.42
N GLY A 714 16.91 2.15 -46.33
CA GLY A 714 16.26 0.85 -46.20
C GLY A 714 14.76 0.95 -46.40
N ASN A 715 14.04 -0.01 -45.86
CA ASN A 715 12.58 0.01 -45.89
C ASN A 715 12.04 1.10 -44.96
N GLN A 716 11.21 1.96 -45.47
CA GLN A 716 10.67 3.08 -44.69
C GLN A 716 9.16 2.92 -44.46
N LEU A 717 8.75 3.10 -43.21
CA LEU A 717 7.32 3.06 -42.83
C LEU A 717 6.62 4.43 -42.97
N GLY A 718 7.42 5.50 -43.23
CA GLY A 718 6.93 6.85 -43.12
C GLY A 718 7.17 7.44 -41.75
N ASN A 719 6.22 8.25 -41.27
CA ASN A 719 6.25 8.78 -39.90
C ASN A 719 4.85 8.89 -39.33
N ILE A 720 4.76 8.80 -38.01
CA ILE A 720 3.53 9.00 -37.25
C ILE A 720 3.80 10.01 -36.13
N PHE A 721 2.92 10.98 -36.01
CA PHE A 721 2.85 11.91 -34.92
C PHE A 721 1.51 11.74 -34.23
N ALA A 722 1.53 11.61 -32.88
CA ALA A 722 0.30 11.52 -32.10
C ALA A 722 0.40 12.33 -30.81
N MET A 723 -0.69 12.95 -30.45
CA MET A 723 -0.89 13.67 -29.21
C MET A 723 -2.17 13.18 -28.56
N GLN A 724 -2.13 12.84 -27.28
CA GLN A 724 -3.30 12.42 -26.50
C GLN A 724 -3.36 13.16 -25.19
N THR A 725 -4.58 13.43 -24.75
CA THR A 725 -4.82 13.99 -23.41
C THR A 725 -6.02 13.33 -22.76
N ASN A 726 -5.93 13.10 -21.46
CA ASN A 726 -7.06 12.72 -20.63
C ASN A 726 -7.26 13.80 -19.58
N LEU A 727 -8.49 14.24 -19.40
CA LEU A 727 -8.90 15.23 -18.42
C LEU A 727 -9.94 14.61 -17.50
N TYR A 728 -9.74 14.74 -16.21
CA TYR A 728 -10.62 14.21 -15.17
C TYR A 728 -11.22 15.33 -14.35
N PHE A 729 -12.52 15.24 -14.08
CA PHE A 729 -13.27 16.23 -13.32
C PHE A 729 -14.21 15.51 -12.34
N PRO A 730 -14.58 16.16 -11.23
CA PRO A 730 -15.59 15.63 -10.33
C PRO A 730 -16.96 15.57 -11.04
N GLY A 731 -17.77 14.59 -10.67
CA GLY A 731 -19.17 14.54 -11.08
C GLY A 731 -20.07 15.48 -10.27
N ILE A 732 -21.38 15.38 -10.49
CA ILE A 732 -22.38 16.21 -9.82
C ILE A 732 -22.48 15.87 -8.33
N PHE A 733 -22.35 14.57 -7.99
CA PHE A 733 -22.37 14.07 -6.61
C PHE A 733 -21.05 13.43 -6.23
N GLU A 734 -20.88 13.15 -4.94
CA GLU A 734 -19.67 12.48 -4.42
C GLU A 734 -19.40 11.14 -5.12
N HIS A 735 -18.11 10.84 -5.33
CA HIS A 735 -17.61 9.63 -5.97
C HIS A 735 -17.93 9.45 -7.46
N GLN A 736 -18.73 10.34 -8.05
CA GLN A 736 -18.92 10.37 -9.50
C GLN A 736 -17.74 11.07 -10.17
N GLY A 737 -17.51 10.78 -11.43
CA GLY A 737 -16.45 11.43 -12.18
C GLY A 737 -16.73 11.56 -13.66
N ILE A 738 -16.14 12.59 -14.24
CA ILE A 738 -16.13 12.85 -15.66
C ILE A 738 -14.73 12.55 -16.17
N TRP A 739 -14.64 11.84 -17.28
CA TRP A 739 -13.42 11.63 -18.04
C TRP A 739 -13.64 12.09 -19.48
N ALA A 740 -12.86 13.07 -19.89
CA ALA A 740 -12.79 13.54 -21.26
C ALA A 740 -11.43 13.16 -21.87
N TYR A 741 -11.46 12.57 -23.05
CA TYR A 741 -10.30 12.22 -23.85
C TYR A 741 -10.26 13.08 -25.11
N GLY A 742 -9.05 13.47 -25.55
CA GLY A 742 -8.78 14.08 -26.84
C GLY A 742 -7.53 13.48 -27.46
N GLY A 743 -7.60 13.12 -28.72
CA GLY A 743 -6.49 12.58 -29.48
C GLY A 743 -6.36 13.25 -30.84
N TYR A 744 -5.13 13.46 -31.30
CA TYR A 744 -4.78 13.89 -32.63
C TYR A 744 -3.66 13.02 -33.17
N GLN A 745 -3.81 12.50 -34.38
CA GLN A 745 -2.81 11.70 -35.07
C GLN A 745 -2.64 12.14 -36.49
N LEU A 746 -1.39 12.23 -36.91
CA LEU A 746 -1.00 12.48 -38.31
C LEU A 746 -0.07 11.35 -38.74
N TYR A 747 -0.41 10.66 -39.80
CA TYR A 747 0.34 9.55 -40.35
C TYR A 747 0.64 9.75 -41.82
N HIS A 748 1.93 9.76 -42.17
CA HIS A 748 2.38 9.77 -43.58
C HIS A 748 2.78 8.36 -43.94
N TYR A 749 1.89 7.66 -44.63
CA TYR A 749 2.10 6.28 -45.11
C TYR A 749 3.10 6.21 -46.26
N LYS A 750 3.82 5.09 -46.32
CA LYS A 750 4.36 4.56 -47.57
C LYS A 750 3.56 3.32 -47.95
N TYR A 751 2.77 3.48 -49.00
CA TYR A 751 1.72 2.53 -49.42
C TYR A 751 2.23 1.16 -49.93
N ASP A 752 3.53 1.00 -50.11
CA ASP A 752 4.11 -0.22 -50.69
C ASP A 752 4.56 -1.27 -49.66
N MET A 753 4.22 -1.08 -48.38
CA MET A 753 4.71 -1.95 -47.33
C MET A 753 3.59 -2.61 -46.53
N ILE A 754 3.77 -3.91 -46.17
CA ILE A 754 2.87 -4.64 -45.27
C ILE A 754 3.07 -4.15 -43.82
N TYR A 755 4.26 -3.63 -43.51
CA TYR A 755 4.55 -3.05 -42.18
C TYR A 755 4.05 -1.60 -42.14
N SER A 756 3.39 -1.26 -41.06
CA SER A 756 2.94 0.10 -40.76
C SER A 756 3.01 0.37 -39.27
N TYR A 757 3.09 1.63 -38.88
CA TYR A 757 2.89 2.01 -37.51
C TYR A 757 1.46 1.73 -37.06
N ALA A 758 1.26 1.17 -35.90
CA ALA A 758 -0.08 1.03 -35.30
C ALA A 758 -0.61 2.42 -34.91
N SER A 759 -1.93 2.56 -34.93
CA SER A 759 -2.56 3.77 -34.41
C SER A 759 -2.28 3.90 -32.91
N ILE A 760 -1.94 5.12 -32.47
CA ILE A 760 -1.58 5.47 -31.09
C ILE A 760 -2.79 6.02 -30.34
N ILE A 761 -3.67 6.77 -31.02
CA ILE A 761 -4.84 7.37 -30.38
C ILE A 761 -6.01 6.40 -30.26
N ASN A 762 -6.87 6.64 -29.27
CA ASN A 762 -8.11 5.86 -29.13
C ASN A 762 -9.15 6.26 -30.17
N PHE A 763 -9.84 5.26 -30.71
CA PHE A 763 -10.98 5.44 -31.62
C PHE A 763 -12.31 5.34 -30.88
N PRO A 764 -13.41 5.86 -31.51
CA PRO A 764 -14.75 5.64 -31.01
C PRO A 764 -15.06 4.14 -30.83
N ARG A 765 -15.71 3.78 -29.72
CA ARG A 765 -16.07 2.40 -29.43
C ARG A 765 -16.89 1.77 -30.56
N GLY A 766 -16.57 0.52 -30.88
CA GLY A 766 -17.20 -0.23 -31.98
C GLY A 766 -16.62 0.01 -33.35
N TYR A 767 -15.63 0.90 -33.50
CA TYR A 767 -14.91 1.09 -34.76
C TYR A 767 -13.48 0.57 -34.58
N ASN A 768 -13.02 -0.21 -35.56
CA ASN A 768 -11.69 -0.81 -35.56
C ASN A 768 -10.94 -0.44 -36.87
N GLY A 769 -9.62 -0.26 -36.75
CA GLY A 769 -8.72 -0.23 -37.91
C GLY A 769 -8.92 0.94 -38.86
N LEU A 770 -9.01 2.16 -38.35
CA LEU A 770 -9.06 3.35 -39.19
C LEU A 770 -7.71 3.56 -39.90
N ILE A 771 -7.78 3.80 -41.21
CA ILE A 771 -6.62 3.97 -42.12
C ILE A 771 -6.49 5.43 -42.57
N ASP A 772 -7.08 6.38 -41.83
CA ASP A 772 -7.05 7.79 -42.17
C ASP A 772 -5.66 8.39 -41.88
N GLU A 773 -5.18 9.26 -42.79
CA GLU A 773 -3.86 9.90 -42.65
C GLU A 773 -3.82 10.90 -41.49
N GLN A 774 -4.92 11.58 -41.28
CA GLN A 774 -5.10 12.49 -40.16
C GLN A 774 -6.36 12.13 -39.41
N VAL A 775 -6.28 12.06 -38.06
CA VAL A 775 -7.42 11.73 -37.22
C VAL A 775 -7.46 12.65 -36.01
N VAL A 776 -8.62 13.19 -35.72
CA VAL A 776 -8.97 13.79 -34.46
C VAL A 776 -10.01 12.90 -33.77
N SER A 777 -9.79 12.59 -32.48
CA SER A 777 -10.70 11.74 -31.71
C SER A 777 -11.01 12.39 -30.38
N ALA A 778 -12.25 12.26 -29.90
CA ALA A 778 -12.71 12.73 -28.62
C ALA A 778 -13.65 11.73 -27.98
N SER A 779 -13.53 11.55 -26.65
CA SER A 779 -14.46 10.73 -25.87
C SER A 779 -14.88 11.49 -24.62
N PHE A 780 -16.15 11.37 -24.26
CA PHE A 780 -16.70 11.90 -23.03
C PHE A 780 -17.35 10.76 -22.25
N ASN A 781 -17.02 10.66 -20.96
CA ASN A 781 -17.52 9.60 -20.08
C ASN A 781 -18.01 10.21 -18.78
N TYR A 782 -19.18 9.79 -18.33
CA TYR A 782 -19.73 10.12 -17.02
C TYR A 782 -19.97 8.84 -16.24
N LYS A 783 -19.13 8.59 -15.22
CA LYS A 783 -19.14 7.36 -14.45
C LYS A 783 -19.63 7.60 -13.03
N LEU A 784 -20.53 6.73 -12.58
CA LEU A 784 -21.13 6.84 -11.24
C LEU A 784 -21.27 5.46 -10.59
N PRO A 785 -21.13 5.37 -9.25
CA PRO A 785 -21.53 4.20 -8.50
C PRO A 785 -23.05 4.16 -8.39
N LEU A 786 -23.66 3.00 -8.69
CA LEU A 786 -25.09 2.81 -8.54
C LEU A 786 -25.45 2.43 -7.11
N PHE A 787 -24.85 1.36 -6.60
CA PHE A 787 -25.06 0.86 -5.24
C PHE A 787 -23.97 -0.11 -4.81
N TYR A 788 -23.89 -0.38 -3.50
CA TYR A 788 -22.92 -1.24 -2.85
C TYR A 788 -23.65 -2.40 -2.16
N PRO A 789 -23.86 -3.57 -2.82
CA PRO A 789 -24.71 -4.63 -2.30
C PRO A 789 -24.09 -5.41 -1.14
N ASP A 790 -22.75 -5.57 -1.11
CA ASP A 790 -22.05 -6.48 -0.17
C ASP A 790 -22.68 -7.88 -0.15
N LEU A 791 -23.01 -8.43 -1.32
CA LEU A 791 -23.81 -9.65 -1.48
C LEU A 791 -22.92 -10.85 -1.82
N SER A 792 -23.01 -11.89 -0.99
CA SER A 792 -22.37 -13.17 -1.24
C SER A 792 -23.39 -14.16 -1.83
N LEU A 793 -23.13 -14.65 -3.04
CA LEU A 793 -23.87 -15.73 -3.68
C LEU A 793 -23.10 -17.05 -3.45
N GLY A 794 -23.33 -17.67 -2.31
CA GLY A 794 -22.62 -18.84 -1.85
C GLY A 794 -21.12 -18.58 -1.65
N SER A 795 -20.28 -19.50 -2.14
CA SER A 795 -18.82 -19.34 -2.18
C SER A 795 -18.29 -18.93 -3.55
N VAL A 796 -19.20 -18.66 -4.50
CA VAL A 796 -18.85 -18.47 -5.91
C VAL A 796 -18.64 -17.01 -6.24
N ILE A 797 -19.54 -16.12 -5.81
CA ILE A 797 -19.49 -14.70 -6.18
C ILE A 797 -19.70 -13.85 -4.93
N TYR A 798 -18.86 -12.82 -4.77
CA TYR A 798 -19.08 -11.73 -3.85
C TYR A 798 -19.13 -10.41 -4.61
N LEU A 799 -20.29 -9.75 -4.59
CA LEU A 799 -20.58 -8.50 -5.29
C LEU A 799 -20.34 -7.31 -4.36
N LYS A 800 -19.45 -6.38 -4.73
CA LYS A 800 -19.08 -5.21 -3.93
C LYS A 800 -19.75 -3.92 -4.39
N ARG A 801 -19.79 -3.67 -5.71
CA ARG A 801 -20.26 -2.40 -6.27
C ARG A 801 -20.77 -2.59 -7.67
N PHE A 802 -21.89 -1.94 -8.01
CA PHE A 802 -22.35 -1.74 -9.38
C PHE A 802 -22.04 -0.30 -9.82
N LYS A 803 -21.68 -0.14 -11.08
CA LYS A 803 -21.26 1.12 -11.69
C LYS A 803 -21.96 1.31 -13.02
N LEU A 804 -22.31 2.54 -13.34
CA LEU A 804 -22.80 2.96 -14.66
C LEU A 804 -21.80 3.96 -15.26
N ASN A 805 -21.47 3.78 -16.53
CA ASN A 805 -20.73 4.76 -17.33
C ASN A 805 -21.58 5.13 -18.55
N LEU A 806 -21.90 6.39 -18.71
CA LEU A 806 -22.51 6.93 -19.92
C LEU A 806 -21.40 7.53 -20.77
N PHE A 807 -21.40 7.23 -22.06
CA PHE A 807 -20.34 7.72 -22.93
C PHE A 807 -20.85 8.24 -24.27
N PHE A 808 -20.06 9.14 -24.82
CA PHE A 808 -20.16 9.63 -26.19
C PHE A 808 -18.76 9.71 -26.79
N ASP A 809 -18.56 9.08 -27.93
CA ASP A 809 -17.29 9.09 -28.68
C ASP A 809 -17.50 9.70 -30.06
N TRP A 810 -16.52 10.47 -30.46
CA TRP A 810 -16.50 11.10 -31.78
C TRP A 810 -15.08 11.05 -32.35
N ALA A 811 -14.96 10.78 -33.64
CA ALA A 811 -13.73 11.00 -34.39
C ALA A 811 -14.02 11.47 -35.81
N GLN A 812 -13.07 12.20 -36.33
CA GLN A 812 -13.04 12.59 -37.71
C GLN A 812 -11.68 12.28 -38.30
N GLY A 813 -11.70 11.57 -39.42
CA GLY A 813 -10.52 11.20 -40.18
C GLY A 813 -10.54 11.83 -41.56
N TRP A 814 -9.36 12.16 -42.08
CA TRP A 814 -9.13 12.71 -43.42
C TRP A 814 -8.16 11.82 -44.16
N THR A 815 -8.51 11.52 -45.39
CA THR A 815 -7.64 10.98 -46.45
C THR A 815 -7.58 11.98 -47.60
N GLU A 816 -6.66 11.79 -48.57
CA GLU A 816 -6.59 12.67 -49.76
C GLU A 816 -7.94 12.81 -50.50
N LYS A 817 -8.83 11.82 -50.37
CA LYS A 817 -10.04 11.72 -51.18
C LYS A 817 -11.34 11.93 -50.43
N GLN A 818 -11.35 11.79 -49.11
CA GLN A 818 -12.61 11.82 -48.35
C GLN A 818 -12.40 12.21 -46.90
N VAL A 819 -13.48 12.66 -46.26
CA VAL A 819 -13.59 12.89 -44.82
C VAL A 819 -14.52 11.85 -44.22
N ASN A 820 -14.04 11.14 -43.24
CA ASN A 820 -14.81 10.11 -42.53
C ASN A 820 -15.18 10.61 -41.14
N ILE A 821 -16.43 10.45 -40.73
CA ILE A 821 -16.89 10.79 -39.39
C ILE A 821 -17.36 9.52 -38.72
N TYR A 822 -16.90 9.32 -37.45
CA TYR A 822 -17.22 8.17 -36.65
C TYR A 822 -17.85 8.65 -35.36
N GLN A 823 -18.98 8.08 -34.97
CA GLN A 823 -19.68 8.43 -33.74
C GLN A 823 -20.27 7.20 -33.10
N SER A 824 -20.15 7.14 -31.79
CA SER A 824 -20.85 6.15 -30.96
C SER A 824 -21.27 6.76 -29.65
N ALA A 825 -22.40 6.32 -29.11
CA ALA A 825 -22.90 6.71 -27.81
C ALA A 825 -23.43 5.48 -27.10
N GLY A 826 -23.39 5.45 -25.77
CA GLY A 826 -23.89 4.28 -25.11
C GLY A 826 -23.77 4.31 -23.60
N ALA A 827 -24.01 3.14 -23.02
CA ALA A 827 -23.91 2.91 -21.59
C ALA A 827 -23.18 1.61 -21.28
N GLU A 828 -22.45 1.63 -20.18
CA GLU A 828 -21.77 0.45 -19.62
C GLU A 828 -22.27 0.23 -18.20
N VAL A 829 -22.80 -0.96 -17.92
CA VAL A 829 -23.12 -1.39 -16.56
C VAL A 829 -22.09 -2.43 -16.16
N THR A 830 -21.33 -2.13 -15.13
CA THR A 830 -20.27 -3.02 -14.65
C THR A 830 -20.39 -3.26 -13.15
N ALA A 831 -19.88 -4.42 -12.71
CA ALA A 831 -19.84 -4.81 -11.30
C ALA A 831 -18.43 -5.16 -10.86
N ASP A 832 -18.01 -4.63 -9.70
CA ASP A 832 -16.82 -5.08 -9.00
C ASP A 832 -17.19 -6.30 -8.17
N LEU A 833 -16.56 -7.42 -8.44
CA LEU A 833 -16.89 -8.69 -7.80
C LEU A 833 -15.65 -9.57 -7.62
N HIS A 834 -15.73 -10.51 -6.70
CA HIS A 834 -14.74 -11.58 -6.53
C HIS A 834 -15.36 -12.93 -6.90
N LEU A 835 -14.68 -13.68 -7.76
CA LEU A 835 -15.06 -15.05 -8.09
C LEU A 835 -14.31 -16.03 -7.21
N LEU A 836 -15.01 -17.06 -6.71
CA LEU A 836 -14.44 -18.17 -5.91
C LEU A 836 -13.55 -17.67 -4.73
N ARG A 837 -13.82 -16.46 -4.24
CA ARG A 837 -13.02 -15.78 -3.21
C ARG A 837 -11.59 -15.45 -3.64
N PHE A 838 -11.35 -15.34 -4.94
CA PHE A 838 -10.07 -14.86 -5.44
C PHE A 838 -9.82 -13.44 -4.95
N LEU A 839 -8.59 -13.14 -4.53
CA LEU A 839 -8.26 -11.90 -3.84
C LEU A 839 -8.44 -10.66 -4.74
N TYR A 840 -8.07 -10.79 -6.01
CA TYR A 840 -8.16 -9.68 -6.96
C TYR A 840 -9.58 -9.52 -7.48
N PRO A 841 -10.16 -8.30 -7.41
CA PRO A 841 -11.50 -8.06 -7.91
C PRO A 841 -11.53 -8.10 -9.43
N LEU A 842 -12.57 -8.75 -9.94
CA LEU A 842 -12.94 -8.71 -11.35
C LEU A 842 -13.95 -7.57 -11.56
N ASN A 843 -13.81 -6.87 -12.66
CA ASN A 843 -14.80 -5.94 -13.14
C ASN A 843 -15.48 -6.57 -14.37
N LEU A 844 -16.73 -6.98 -14.20
CA LEU A 844 -17.53 -7.62 -15.24
C LEU A 844 -18.72 -6.75 -15.60
N GLY A 845 -19.11 -6.73 -16.86
CA GLY A 845 -20.25 -5.94 -17.28
C GLY A 845 -20.65 -6.09 -18.72
N ILE A 846 -21.57 -5.26 -19.12
CA ILE A 846 -22.13 -5.20 -20.47
C ILE A 846 -22.08 -3.74 -20.94
N ARG A 847 -21.65 -3.55 -22.19
CA ARG A 847 -21.74 -2.29 -22.94
C ARG A 847 -22.78 -2.39 -24.01
N ALA A 848 -23.66 -1.40 -24.07
CA ALA A 848 -24.57 -1.15 -25.19
C ALA A 848 -24.07 0.09 -25.92
N THR A 849 -23.79 -0.06 -27.22
CA THR A 849 -23.28 1.01 -28.08
C THR A 849 -24.27 1.28 -29.22
N TYR A 850 -24.71 2.50 -29.35
CA TYR A 850 -25.53 2.97 -30.47
C TYR A 850 -24.65 3.66 -31.51
N PHE A 851 -24.84 3.32 -32.76
CA PHE A 851 -24.15 3.89 -33.93
C PHE A 851 -25.10 4.81 -34.71
N PRO A 852 -25.00 6.15 -34.59
CA PRO A 852 -25.96 7.07 -35.20
C PRO A 852 -26.05 6.99 -36.72
N PHE A 853 -24.95 6.73 -37.41
CA PHE A 853 -24.93 6.68 -38.88
C PHE A 853 -25.54 5.40 -39.48
N THR A 854 -25.52 4.30 -38.73
CA THR A 854 -26.09 3.01 -39.17
C THR A 854 -27.40 2.68 -38.50
N TYR A 855 -27.85 3.50 -37.52
CA TYR A 855 -29.03 3.27 -36.69
C TYR A 855 -29.02 1.88 -36.02
N SER A 856 -27.85 1.37 -35.67
CA SER A 856 -27.66 0.02 -35.16
C SER A 856 -27.15 0.02 -33.71
N TRP A 857 -27.34 -1.11 -33.03
CA TRP A 857 -26.85 -1.33 -31.70
C TRP A 857 -25.79 -2.42 -31.68
N GLY A 858 -24.68 -2.17 -30.98
CA GLY A 858 -23.66 -3.18 -30.64
C GLY A 858 -23.76 -3.56 -29.16
N TRP A 859 -23.45 -4.81 -28.86
CA TRP A 859 -23.38 -5.31 -27.49
C TRP A 859 -22.04 -5.98 -27.25
N GLU A 860 -21.39 -5.68 -26.13
CA GLU A 860 -20.10 -6.21 -25.77
C GLU A 860 -20.08 -6.64 -24.31
N LEU A 861 -19.43 -7.77 -24.05
CA LEU A 861 -19.09 -8.17 -22.69
C LEU A 861 -17.79 -7.47 -22.28
N LEU A 862 -17.85 -6.81 -21.13
CA LEU A 862 -16.70 -6.17 -20.53
C LEU A 862 -16.13 -7.05 -19.42
N TYR A 863 -14.81 -7.25 -19.45
CA TYR A 863 -14.12 -7.88 -18.33
C TYR A 863 -12.75 -7.23 -18.13
N SER A 864 -12.37 -7.01 -16.90
CA SER A 864 -11.02 -6.60 -16.53
C SER A 864 -10.68 -7.10 -15.12
N ILE A 865 -9.41 -7.33 -14.88
CA ILE A 865 -8.88 -7.69 -13.56
C ILE A 865 -8.15 -6.46 -13.05
N ASN A 866 -8.53 -5.97 -11.88
CA ASN A 866 -7.78 -4.94 -11.18
C ASN A 866 -6.70 -5.64 -10.34
N LEU A 867 -5.47 -5.69 -10.86
CA LEU A 867 -4.30 -6.26 -10.20
C LEU A 867 -3.66 -5.28 -9.22
#